data_67df7fd12f239480814be9cdb6532a69
#
_entry.id   67df7fd12f239480814be9cdb6532a69
#
_cell.length_a   1.000
_cell.length_b   1.000
_cell.length_c   1.000
_cell.angle_alpha   90.00
_cell.angle_beta   90.00
_cell.angle_gamma   90.00
#
_symmetry.space_group_name_H-M   'P 1'
#
loop_
_entity.id
_entity.type
_entity.pdbx_description
1 polymer ?
#
loop_
_entity_poly.entity_id
_entity_poly.type
_entity_poly.pdbx_seq_one_letter_code
_entity_poly.pdbx_strand_id
1 'polypeptide(L)'
;MFGEDDLVRVHQDRSELILNIIVACFAILLARLWYLQIYHGKMFFNYSLENRLRKDVVRAPRGMIFSRNNVLLTHNVPRFDAVITPQYFDSPDDTIPALAEVLELSPDSIRKLLKKFQGQAKYLPIVVKKNISRREVAILETESNRFPGVSVDTFISREYTDGDAGAHLLGYISEISQEKLPKLRERDKYDYKQGDFIGQSGVEQQYDLDIRGEDGYQFMEVDARGRARRHVTSGDLYTGIDNKIANPGKNIRLTIDRDVQLAAYHALDGKDGAAIAIDIESGEVIAMVSRPGFDPAKFSTGLTSNYWGTLIMDEKHPLRDRVIQEHYSPGSTFKTLTAIAALEEGIIDENFKVNCTGKYHLGARPFHCWKKEGHGAVDVYRSIKESCDVFYYTIGTKMDIDILYKYATLFGMGQRLGIALPRETTGLIPNKDWKMKRMKQEWQKGETLSCVIGQSFVNVTPLQLASFYATIASEGKLYRPHVVKEVFSNTGEVLKSYKPEVIHQFKLKKTTVDIVKQALFDVVNTPGGTATSQKGVGIQMAGKTGTAQVMSFSAHNIFNKCENQEYKYRHHGLFAGYAPAINPKIALAVVVEHGCHGSSAAGPVAKAMAAAFINKYYPTYQKRLIAQDKMTYPQIIDDNRLNPDPMIMEKGEVNYYNDEGVLVKNFFLDKNAQAVNAGGE
;
A
#
# COMPACT_ATOMS: atom_id res chain seq x y z
N MET A 1 74.37 30.87 -76.05
CA MET A 1 73.87 29.58 -76.52
C MET A 1 74.03 28.64 -75.38
N PHE A 2 72.93 28.27 -74.72
CA PHE A 2 72.99 27.20 -73.77
C PHE A 2 73.00 25.89 -74.56
N GLY A 3 73.94 25.02 -74.24
CA GLY A 3 74.08 23.74 -74.93
C GLY A 3 72.93 22.80 -74.62
N GLU A 4 72.57 21.92 -75.55
CA GLU A 4 71.53 20.91 -75.41
C GLU A 4 71.72 20.04 -74.14
N ASP A 5 72.99 19.85 -73.70
CA ASP A 5 73.32 19.11 -72.45
C ASP A 5 72.89 19.82 -71.15
N ASP A 6 72.90 21.16 -71.14
CA ASP A 6 72.42 21.93 -69.96
C ASP A 6 70.90 21.90 -69.82
N LEU A 7 70.16 21.84 -70.96
CA LEU A 7 68.71 21.70 -70.96
C LEU A 7 68.27 20.31 -70.49
N VAL A 8 68.99 19.28 -70.88
CA VAL A 8 68.77 17.90 -70.49
C VAL A 8 69.03 17.73 -68.99
N ARG A 9 70.13 18.31 -68.43
CA ARG A 9 70.39 18.31 -66.98
C ARG A 9 69.34 19.05 -66.18
N VAL A 10 68.91 20.21 -66.59
CA VAL A 10 67.87 20.99 -65.95
C VAL A 10 66.51 20.24 -65.94
N HIS A 11 66.23 19.47 -67.01
CA HIS A 11 65.02 18.63 -67.06
C HIS A 11 65.16 17.42 -66.16
N GLN A 12 66.35 16.79 -66.07
CA GLN A 12 66.59 15.68 -65.14
C GLN A 12 66.51 16.15 -63.69
N ASP A 13 67.15 17.24 -63.32
CA ASP A 13 67.06 17.79 -61.94
C ASP A 13 65.64 18.18 -61.54
N ARG A 14 64.85 18.72 -62.47
CA ARG A 14 63.41 19.02 -62.20
C ARG A 14 62.59 17.78 -62.10
N SER A 15 62.86 16.73 -62.87
CA SER A 15 62.15 15.46 -62.77
C SER A 15 62.44 14.71 -61.46
N GLU A 16 63.73 14.75 -61.04
CA GLU A 16 64.10 14.21 -59.72
C GLU A 16 63.47 14.99 -58.56
N LEU A 17 63.45 16.34 -58.68
CA LEU A 17 62.76 17.17 -57.64
C LEU A 17 61.25 16.83 -57.57
N ILE A 18 60.59 16.72 -58.73
CA ILE A 18 59.20 16.34 -58.81
C ILE A 18 59.00 14.95 -58.24
N LEU A 19 59.80 13.99 -58.54
CA LEU A 19 59.75 12.63 -58.00
C LEU A 19 59.92 12.62 -56.46
N ASN A 20 60.90 13.38 -55.96
CA ASN A 20 61.12 13.48 -54.51
C ASN A 20 59.97 14.14 -53.82
N ILE A 21 59.30 15.14 -54.38
CA ILE A 21 58.08 15.74 -53.86
C ILE A 21 56.97 14.72 -53.87
N ILE A 22 56.75 13.93 -54.90
CA ILE A 22 55.75 12.90 -54.98
C ILE A 22 55.98 11.81 -53.89
N VAL A 23 57.20 11.36 -53.73
CA VAL A 23 57.59 10.37 -52.72
C VAL A 23 57.36 10.91 -51.31
N ALA A 24 57.76 12.19 -51.08
CA ALA A 24 57.51 12.83 -49.81
C ALA A 24 55.99 12.94 -49.48
N CYS A 25 55.18 13.34 -50.48
CA CYS A 25 53.74 13.36 -50.35
C CYS A 25 53.13 11.96 -50.02
N PHE A 26 53.62 10.94 -50.77
CA PHE A 26 53.19 9.54 -50.47
C PHE A 26 53.64 9.07 -49.13
N ALA A 27 54.82 9.39 -48.65
CA ALA A 27 55.32 9.07 -47.33
C ALA A 27 54.41 9.71 -46.19
N ILE A 28 54.07 10.99 -46.42
CA ILE A 28 53.12 11.69 -45.47
C ILE A 28 51.76 11.03 -45.51
N LEU A 29 51.22 10.65 -46.64
CA LEU A 29 49.96 9.96 -46.78
C LEU A 29 49.99 8.57 -46.09
N LEU A 30 51.06 7.80 -46.30
CA LEU A 30 51.27 6.51 -45.67
C LEU A 30 51.40 6.66 -44.13
N ALA A 31 52.13 7.63 -43.62
CA ALA A 31 52.30 7.94 -42.26
C ALA A 31 50.93 8.34 -41.65
N ARG A 32 50.14 9.14 -42.37
CA ARG A 32 48.78 9.51 -41.96
C ARG A 32 47.82 8.32 -41.97
N LEU A 33 47.93 7.47 -42.99
CA LEU A 33 47.12 6.24 -43.08
C LEU A 33 47.44 5.28 -41.93
N TRP A 34 48.74 5.07 -41.65
CA TRP A 34 49.20 4.27 -40.50
C TRP A 34 48.64 4.84 -39.18
N TYR A 35 48.77 6.17 -38.96
CA TYR A 35 48.24 6.84 -37.79
C TYR A 35 46.73 6.64 -37.61
N LEU A 36 45.94 6.76 -38.69
CA LEU A 36 44.50 6.58 -38.65
C LEU A 36 44.09 5.12 -38.48
N GLN A 37 44.77 4.18 -39.16
CA GLN A 37 44.37 2.77 -39.17
C GLN A 37 44.96 1.96 -38.04
N ILE A 38 46.19 2.26 -37.61
CA ILE A 38 46.88 1.48 -36.56
C ILE A 38 46.73 2.19 -35.19
N TYR A 39 47.21 3.45 -35.12
CA TYR A 39 47.19 4.16 -33.82
C TYR A 39 45.77 4.51 -33.34
N HIS A 40 44.93 5.05 -34.20
CA HIS A 40 43.54 5.35 -33.93
C HIS A 40 42.54 4.31 -34.46
N GLY A 41 42.96 3.23 -35.03
CA GLY A 41 42.13 2.23 -35.70
C GLY A 41 41.05 1.67 -34.79
N LYS A 42 41.40 1.35 -33.55
CA LYS A 42 40.46 0.85 -32.55
C LYS A 42 39.37 1.89 -32.17
N MET A 43 39.75 3.15 -32.10
CA MET A 43 38.82 4.26 -31.82
C MET A 43 37.85 4.47 -33.00
N PHE A 44 38.34 4.51 -34.23
CA PHE A 44 37.47 4.65 -35.41
C PHE A 44 36.62 3.42 -35.67
N PHE A 45 37.11 2.23 -35.33
CA PHE A 45 36.33 1.01 -35.37
C PHE A 45 35.16 1.08 -34.38
N ASN A 46 35.41 1.54 -33.16
CA ASN A 46 34.33 1.72 -32.16
C ASN A 46 33.31 2.78 -32.63
N TYR A 47 33.73 3.91 -33.17
CA TYR A 47 32.79 4.89 -33.75
C TYR A 47 31.99 4.32 -34.93
N SER A 48 32.58 3.48 -35.75
CA SER A 48 31.86 2.79 -36.84
C SER A 48 30.80 1.82 -36.26
N LEU A 49 31.12 1.11 -35.16
CA LEU A 49 30.18 0.24 -34.46
C LEU A 49 29.04 1.03 -33.82
N GLU A 50 29.36 2.13 -33.13
CA GLU A 50 28.35 3.00 -32.52
C GLU A 50 27.38 3.60 -33.56
N ASN A 51 27.84 3.87 -34.76
CA ASN A 51 27.01 4.36 -35.87
C ASN A 51 26.16 3.26 -36.55
N ARG A 52 26.54 1.97 -36.41
CA ARG A 52 25.85 0.84 -37.04
C ARG A 52 25.00 0.05 -36.09
N LEU A 53 25.25 0.15 -34.79
CA LEU A 53 24.57 -0.62 -33.75
C LEU A 53 23.77 0.31 -32.87
N ARG A 54 22.46 0.04 -32.75
CA ARG A 54 21.59 0.65 -31.80
C ARG A 54 21.41 -0.31 -30.61
N LYS A 55 21.60 0.22 -29.41
CA LYS A 55 21.32 -0.50 -28.17
C LYS A 55 19.85 -0.31 -27.77
N ASP A 56 19.04 -1.34 -27.98
CA ASP A 56 17.65 -1.34 -27.59
C ASP A 56 17.50 -1.95 -26.18
N VAL A 57 16.83 -1.23 -25.30
CA VAL A 57 16.60 -1.69 -23.92
C VAL A 57 15.45 -2.69 -23.92
N VAL A 58 15.72 -3.89 -23.38
CA VAL A 58 14.69 -4.91 -23.11
C VAL A 58 14.24 -4.75 -21.68
N ARG A 59 13.02 -4.23 -21.48
CA ARG A 59 12.47 -4.00 -20.15
C ARG A 59 12.26 -5.31 -19.40
N ALA A 60 12.71 -5.36 -18.16
CA ALA A 60 12.44 -6.49 -17.28
C ALA A 60 10.97 -6.56 -16.90
N PRO A 61 10.33 -7.74 -16.96
CA PRO A 61 9.03 -7.92 -16.38
C PRO A 61 9.08 -7.67 -14.86
N ARG A 62 8.17 -6.83 -14.38
CA ARG A 62 8.06 -6.54 -12.95
C ARG A 62 7.54 -7.77 -12.20
N GLY A 63 8.07 -8.07 -11.02
CA GLY A 63 7.63 -9.18 -10.19
C GLY A 63 6.14 -9.11 -9.84
N MET A 64 5.50 -10.23 -9.69
CA MET A 64 4.08 -10.34 -9.38
C MET A 64 3.82 -10.26 -7.89
N ILE A 65 2.64 -9.78 -7.50
CA ILE A 65 2.21 -9.70 -6.11
C ILE A 65 1.04 -10.66 -5.91
N PHE A 66 1.14 -11.49 -4.89
CA PHE A 66 0.17 -12.52 -4.54
C PHE A 66 -0.43 -12.27 -3.16
N SER A 67 -1.67 -12.70 -2.95
CA SER A 67 -2.26 -12.80 -1.61
C SER A 67 -1.59 -13.90 -0.78
N ARG A 68 -1.95 -14.01 0.51
CA ARG A 68 -1.46 -15.09 1.39
C ARG A 68 -1.77 -16.50 0.88
N ASN A 69 -2.84 -16.64 0.11
CA ASN A 69 -3.34 -17.91 -0.45
C ASN A 69 -2.98 -18.08 -1.93
N ASN A 70 -1.92 -17.43 -2.39
CA ASN A 70 -1.40 -17.51 -3.77
C ASN A 70 -2.37 -17.01 -4.86
N VAL A 71 -3.36 -16.19 -4.51
CA VAL A 71 -4.19 -15.53 -5.53
C VAL A 71 -3.40 -14.34 -6.09
N LEU A 72 -3.35 -14.23 -7.40
CA LEU A 72 -2.64 -13.16 -8.10
C LEU A 72 -3.37 -11.82 -7.91
N LEU A 73 -2.68 -10.82 -7.34
CA LEU A 73 -3.22 -9.49 -7.10
C LEU A 73 -2.76 -8.46 -8.14
N THR A 74 -1.56 -8.69 -8.70
CA THR A 74 -1.05 -7.83 -9.78
C THR A 74 -0.33 -8.66 -10.82
N HIS A 75 -0.49 -8.32 -12.10
CA HIS A 75 0.20 -8.96 -13.20
C HIS A 75 0.61 -7.97 -14.28
N ASN A 76 1.47 -8.42 -15.18
CA ASN A 76 1.99 -7.61 -16.26
C ASN A 76 1.24 -7.95 -17.54
N VAL A 77 0.79 -6.92 -18.28
CA VAL A 77 0.12 -7.09 -19.57
C VAL A 77 0.82 -6.27 -20.64
N PRO A 78 0.93 -6.77 -21.87
CA PRO A 78 1.45 -5.98 -22.98
C PRO A 78 0.49 -4.81 -23.26
N ARG A 79 1.06 -3.63 -23.40
CA ARG A 79 0.40 -2.40 -23.82
C ARG A 79 1.02 -1.96 -25.12
N PHE A 80 0.21 -1.50 -26.04
CA PHE A 80 0.63 -0.99 -27.33
C PHE A 80 0.45 0.53 -27.35
N ASP A 81 1.53 1.25 -27.71
CA ASP A 81 1.53 2.70 -27.83
C ASP A 81 1.82 3.09 -29.29
N ALA A 82 1.06 4.06 -29.82
CA ALA A 82 1.35 4.63 -31.13
C ALA A 82 2.46 5.68 -30.98
N VAL A 83 3.53 5.54 -31.73
CA VAL A 83 4.68 6.44 -31.69
C VAL A 83 4.98 7.01 -33.06
N ILE A 84 5.48 8.25 -33.09
CA ILE A 84 6.01 8.90 -34.30
C ILE A 84 7.51 9.06 -34.15
N THR A 85 8.30 8.61 -35.13
CA THR A 85 9.72 8.91 -35.24
C THR A 85 9.88 10.08 -36.19
N PRO A 86 10.19 11.31 -35.72
CA PRO A 86 10.20 12.52 -36.59
C PRO A 86 11.12 12.46 -37.78
N GLN A 87 12.18 11.66 -37.71
CA GLN A 87 13.14 11.48 -38.81
C GLN A 87 12.54 10.80 -40.05
N TYR A 88 11.50 9.99 -39.86
CA TYR A 88 10.82 9.21 -40.90
C TYR A 88 9.40 9.66 -41.16
N PHE A 89 8.97 10.70 -40.44
CA PHE A 89 7.61 11.22 -40.53
C PHE A 89 7.52 12.24 -41.64
N ASP A 90 7.33 11.72 -42.87
CA ASP A 90 7.20 12.50 -44.08
C ASP A 90 5.74 12.98 -44.27
N SER A 91 5.55 14.14 -44.91
CA SER A 91 4.23 14.71 -45.24
C SER A 91 3.27 14.84 -44.03
N PRO A 92 3.61 15.61 -42.98
CA PRO A 92 2.77 15.77 -41.78
C PRO A 92 1.35 16.24 -42.07
N ASP A 93 1.17 17.07 -43.09
CA ASP A 93 -0.12 17.66 -43.44
C ASP A 93 -1.14 16.62 -43.93
N ASP A 94 -0.70 15.56 -44.59
CA ASP A 94 -1.52 14.48 -45.08
C ASP A 94 -1.67 13.35 -44.02
N THR A 95 -0.56 13.05 -43.34
CA THR A 95 -0.49 11.92 -42.39
C THR A 95 -1.22 12.22 -41.07
N ILE A 96 -1.11 13.47 -40.55
CA ILE A 96 -1.70 13.82 -39.25
C ILE A 96 -3.23 13.71 -39.24
N PRO A 97 -3.98 14.19 -40.26
CA PRO A 97 -5.45 14.03 -40.24
C PRO A 97 -5.88 12.55 -40.26
N ALA A 98 -5.24 11.72 -41.09
CA ALA A 98 -5.53 10.29 -41.19
C ALA A 98 -5.17 9.55 -39.89
N LEU A 99 -4.03 9.85 -39.28
CA LEU A 99 -3.61 9.28 -38.01
C LEU A 99 -4.54 9.71 -36.87
N ALA A 100 -4.98 10.96 -36.87
CA ALA A 100 -5.90 11.51 -35.88
C ALA A 100 -7.27 10.80 -35.90
N GLU A 101 -7.76 10.47 -37.10
CA GLU A 101 -8.98 9.69 -37.30
C GLU A 101 -8.82 8.29 -36.72
N VAL A 102 -7.74 7.57 -37.04
CA VAL A 102 -7.49 6.20 -36.53
C VAL A 102 -7.35 6.19 -35.01
N LEU A 103 -6.62 7.16 -34.45
CA LEU A 103 -6.33 7.22 -33.01
C LEU A 103 -7.43 7.95 -32.21
N GLU A 104 -8.50 8.42 -32.84
CA GLU A 104 -9.58 9.18 -32.19
C GLU A 104 -9.03 10.42 -31.42
N LEU A 105 -8.08 11.11 -32.03
CA LEU A 105 -7.44 12.32 -31.51
C LEU A 105 -7.77 13.54 -32.38
N SER A 106 -7.63 14.76 -31.81
CA SER A 106 -7.67 15.94 -32.66
C SER A 106 -6.33 16.13 -33.40
N PRO A 107 -6.33 16.50 -34.70
CA PRO A 107 -5.11 16.80 -35.44
C PRO A 107 -4.22 17.83 -34.75
N ASP A 108 -4.84 18.83 -34.10
CA ASP A 108 -4.12 19.89 -33.38
C ASP A 108 -3.40 19.38 -32.13
N SER A 109 -3.91 18.34 -31.48
CA SER A 109 -3.22 17.72 -30.34
C SER A 109 -1.92 17.06 -30.78
N ILE A 110 -1.92 16.36 -31.91
CA ILE A 110 -0.72 15.73 -32.49
C ILE A 110 0.29 16.82 -32.93
N ARG A 111 -0.16 17.89 -33.60
CA ARG A 111 0.71 19.01 -33.97
C ARG A 111 1.34 19.70 -32.77
N LYS A 112 0.57 19.97 -31.71
CA LYS A 112 1.07 20.55 -30.45
C LYS A 112 2.11 19.63 -29.79
N LEU A 113 1.86 18.31 -29.80
CA LEU A 113 2.79 17.33 -29.26
C LEU A 113 4.11 17.33 -30.01
N LEU A 114 4.09 17.24 -31.33
CA LEU A 114 5.29 17.28 -32.18
C LEU A 114 6.07 18.59 -32.00
N LYS A 115 5.38 19.72 -31.88
CA LYS A 115 5.98 21.04 -31.59
C LYS A 115 6.68 21.07 -30.24
N LYS A 116 6.10 20.46 -29.21
CA LYS A 116 6.68 20.36 -27.85
C LYS A 116 8.04 19.65 -27.87
N PHE A 117 8.23 18.67 -28.76
CA PHE A 117 9.42 17.85 -28.86
C PHE A 117 10.38 18.27 -29.99
N GLN A 118 10.18 19.42 -30.63
CA GLN A 118 11.02 19.93 -31.75
C GLN A 118 12.49 20.09 -31.40
N GLY A 119 12.89 20.20 -30.14
CA GLY A 119 14.28 20.32 -29.69
C GLY A 119 14.98 18.99 -29.43
N GLN A 120 14.29 17.86 -29.57
CA GLN A 120 14.88 16.54 -29.35
C GLN A 120 15.51 15.97 -30.65
N ALA A 121 16.38 14.96 -30.46
CA ALA A 121 16.95 14.26 -31.60
C ALA A 121 15.84 13.59 -32.42
N LYS A 122 15.83 13.84 -33.74
CA LYS A 122 14.76 13.40 -34.65
C LYS A 122 14.56 11.87 -34.73
N TYR A 123 15.58 11.10 -34.36
CA TYR A 123 15.52 9.64 -34.33
C TYR A 123 14.80 9.07 -33.08
N LEU A 124 14.53 9.92 -32.07
CA LEU A 124 13.83 9.49 -30.87
C LEU A 124 12.32 9.42 -31.14
N PRO A 125 11.65 8.29 -30.81
CA PRO A 125 10.21 8.17 -30.98
C PRO A 125 9.45 9.06 -29.99
N ILE A 126 8.38 9.66 -30.45
CA ILE A 126 7.45 10.48 -29.67
C ILE A 126 6.16 9.69 -29.50
N VAL A 127 5.77 9.38 -28.27
CA VAL A 127 4.50 8.68 -27.98
C VAL A 127 3.33 9.61 -28.26
N VAL A 128 2.51 9.26 -29.24
CA VAL A 128 1.31 10.02 -29.66
C VAL A 128 0.09 9.63 -28.85
N LYS A 129 -0.16 8.33 -28.72
CA LYS A 129 -1.24 7.78 -27.91
C LYS A 129 -0.76 6.54 -27.18
N LYS A 130 -0.98 6.51 -25.87
CA LYS A 130 -0.71 5.34 -25.04
C LYS A 130 -1.91 4.40 -25.04
N ASN A 131 -1.66 3.09 -24.86
CA ASN A 131 -2.66 2.06 -24.71
C ASN A 131 -3.68 2.03 -25.86
N ILE A 132 -3.19 1.94 -27.10
CA ILE A 132 -4.05 1.84 -28.27
C ILE A 132 -4.76 0.49 -28.33
N SER A 133 -5.96 0.47 -28.86
CA SER A 133 -6.78 -0.72 -28.99
C SER A 133 -6.22 -1.69 -30.04
N ARG A 134 -6.61 -2.97 -29.96
CA ARG A 134 -6.21 -3.97 -30.98
C ARG A 134 -6.63 -3.56 -32.40
N ARG A 135 -7.75 -2.84 -32.56
CA ARG A 135 -8.20 -2.30 -33.84
C ARG A 135 -7.23 -1.26 -34.38
N GLU A 136 -6.81 -0.29 -33.53
CA GLU A 136 -5.83 0.72 -33.91
C GLU A 136 -4.49 0.10 -34.27
N VAL A 137 -4.02 -0.90 -33.48
CA VAL A 137 -2.80 -1.66 -33.80
C VAL A 137 -2.92 -2.29 -35.19
N ALA A 138 -4.03 -3.01 -35.46
CA ALA A 138 -4.23 -3.69 -36.73
C ALA A 138 -4.21 -2.71 -37.91
N ILE A 139 -4.85 -1.54 -37.78
CA ILE A 139 -4.86 -0.52 -38.84
C ILE A 139 -3.45 0.04 -39.07
N LEU A 140 -2.74 0.43 -38.01
CA LEU A 140 -1.41 1.03 -38.12
C LEU A 140 -0.38 0.05 -38.71
N GLU A 141 -0.45 -1.23 -38.35
CA GLU A 141 0.47 -2.25 -38.86
C GLU A 141 0.12 -2.66 -40.31
N THR A 142 -1.17 -2.84 -40.64
CA THR A 142 -1.61 -3.27 -41.96
C THR A 142 -1.43 -2.14 -43.00
N GLU A 143 -1.72 -0.91 -42.63
CA GLU A 143 -1.64 0.27 -43.49
C GLU A 143 -0.37 1.08 -43.25
N SER A 144 0.73 0.45 -42.82
CA SER A 144 1.98 1.13 -42.44
C SER A 144 2.56 2.04 -43.56
N ASN A 145 2.29 1.71 -44.82
CA ASN A 145 2.65 2.56 -45.97
C ASN A 145 1.89 3.91 -45.99
N ARG A 146 0.69 3.96 -45.41
CA ARG A 146 -0.12 5.19 -45.29
C ARG A 146 0.36 6.08 -44.15
N PHE A 147 1.11 5.51 -43.21
CA PHE A 147 1.59 6.21 -42.01
C PHE A 147 3.12 6.17 -41.92
N PRO A 148 3.86 6.80 -42.84
CA PRO A 148 5.33 6.80 -42.81
C PRO A 148 5.83 7.42 -41.51
N GLY A 149 6.75 6.75 -40.83
CA GLY A 149 7.32 7.21 -39.54
C GLY A 149 6.45 6.99 -38.33
N VAL A 150 5.25 6.40 -38.48
CA VAL A 150 4.43 5.91 -37.37
C VAL A 150 4.72 4.44 -37.15
N SER A 151 4.84 4.03 -35.90
CA SER A 151 5.01 2.61 -35.51
C SER A 151 4.24 2.33 -34.20
N VAL A 152 4.08 1.04 -33.93
CA VAL A 152 3.49 0.55 -32.68
C VAL A 152 4.60 0.02 -31.80
N ASP A 153 4.79 0.65 -30.64
CA ASP A 153 5.74 0.17 -29.64
C ASP A 153 5.01 -0.63 -28.56
N THR A 154 5.66 -1.73 -28.14
CA THR A 154 5.11 -2.58 -27.08
C THR A 154 5.75 -2.25 -25.74
N PHE A 155 4.92 -1.92 -24.76
CA PHE A 155 5.32 -1.68 -23.38
C PHE A 155 4.67 -2.71 -22.45
N ILE A 156 5.26 -2.89 -21.28
CA ILE A 156 4.68 -3.71 -20.21
C ILE A 156 3.92 -2.78 -19.27
N SER A 157 2.61 -2.96 -19.18
CA SER A 157 1.73 -2.27 -18.25
C SER A 157 1.46 -3.13 -17.02
N ARG A 158 1.04 -2.50 -15.93
CA ARG A 158 0.69 -3.14 -14.66
C ARG A 158 -0.82 -3.18 -14.49
N GLU A 159 -1.40 -4.36 -14.36
CA GLU A 159 -2.80 -4.56 -14.01
C GLU A 159 -2.96 -5.00 -12.56
N TYR A 160 -4.09 -4.62 -11.96
CA TYR A 160 -4.46 -4.89 -10.58
C TYR A 160 -5.79 -5.63 -10.58
N THR A 161 -5.77 -6.90 -10.14
CA THR A 161 -6.89 -7.85 -10.29
C THR A 161 -8.19 -7.35 -9.67
N ASP A 162 -8.11 -6.71 -8.50
CA ASP A 162 -9.27 -6.25 -7.73
C ASP A 162 -9.52 -4.74 -7.88
N GLY A 163 -8.95 -4.11 -8.92
CA GLY A 163 -9.14 -2.69 -9.20
C GLY A 163 -8.76 -1.79 -8.03
N ASP A 164 -9.70 -0.97 -7.58
CA ASP A 164 -9.50 -0.02 -6.49
C ASP A 164 -9.60 -0.63 -5.07
N ALA A 165 -10.05 -1.89 -4.94
CA ALA A 165 -10.18 -2.56 -3.64
C ALA A 165 -8.84 -2.75 -2.90
N GLY A 166 -7.72 -2.81 -3.64
CA GLY A 166 -6.37 -2.91 -3.09
C GLY A 166 -5.50 -1.69 -3.36
N ALA A 167 -6.03 -0.61 -3.92
CA ALA A 167 -5.27 0.49 -4.49
C ALA A 167 -4.27 1.16 -3.53
N HIS A 168 -4.67 1.42 -2.29
CA HIS A 168 -3.81 2.07 -1.31
C HIS A 168 -2.72 1.12 -0.78
N LEU A 169 -3.07 -0.14 -0.55
CA LEU A 169 -2.16 -1.17 -0.09
C LEU A 169 -1.12 -1.52 -1.16
N LEU A 170 -1.59 -1.91 -2.36
CA LEU A 170 -0.71 -2.27 -3.47
C LEU A 170 0.05 -1.05 -3.98
N GLY A 171 -0.62 0.08 -4.04
CA GLY A 171 -0.08 1.30 -4.63
C GLY A 171 -0.19 1.28 -6.15
N TYR A 172 0.60 2.11 -6.81
CA TYR A 172 0.64 2.21 -8.26
C TYR A 172 2.05 2.51 -8.75
N ILE A 173 2.30 2.24 -10.01
CA ILE A 173 3.53 2.60 -10.71
C ILE A 173 3.27 3.77 -11.66
N SER A 174 4.25 4.62 -11.81
CA SER A 174 4.24 5.67 -12.84
C SER A 174 5.66 6.00 -13.31
N GLU A 175 5.73 6.68 -14.43
CA GLU A 175 6.98 7.19 -15.00
C GLU A 175 7.66 8.18 -14.03
N ILE A 176 8.99 8.13 -13.96
CA ILE A 176 9.78 9.01 -13.10
C ILE A 176 9.80 10.42 -13.71
N SER A 177 9.40 11.41 -12.92
CA SER A 177 9.55 12.81 -13.33
C SER A 177 11.02 13.25 -13.29
N GLN A 178 11.40 14.13 -14.22
CA GLN A 178 12.77 14.62 -14.31
C GLN A 178 13.27 15.26 -13.00
N GLU A 179 12.37 15.92 -12.27
CA GLU A 179 12.69 16.55 -10.97
C GLU A 179 13.02 15.56 -9.85
N LYS A 180 12.41 14.36 -9.89
CA LYS A 180 12.62 13.31 -8.88
C LYS A 180 13.86 12.47 -9.14
N LEU A 181 14.32 12.41 -10.37
CA LEU A 181 15.38 11.50 -10.83
C LEU A 181 16.69 11.61 -10.01
N PRO A 182 17.25 12.81 -9.74
CA PRO A 182 18.49 12.92 -8.96
C PRO A 182 18.33 12.37 -7.52
N LYS A 183 17.23 12.73 -6.87
CA LYS A 183 16.94 12.27 -5.48
C LYS A 183 16.74 10.76 -5.39
N LEU A 184 16.14 10.16 -6.40
CA LEU A 184 15.92 8.70 -6.45
C LEU A 184 17.24 7.95 -6.65
N ARG A 185 18.12 8.42 -7.55
CA ARG A 185 19.45 7.82 -7.76
C ARG A 185 20.29 7.84 -6.49
N GLU A 186 20.27 8.95 -5.75
CA GLU A 186 20.99 9.09 -4.50
C GLU A 186 20.43 8.16 -3.41
N ARG A 187 19.10 8.12 -3.26
CA ARG A 187 18.41 7.30 -2.22
C ARG A 187 18.63 5.81 -2.44
N ASP A 188 18.41 5.33 -3.66
CA ASP A 188 18.31 3.90 -3.96
C ASP A 188 19.63 3.33 -4.49
N LYS A 189 20.64 4.20 -4.80
CA LYS A 189 21.91 3.83 -5.43
C LYS A 189 21.71 3.03 -6.73
N TYR A 190 20.64 3.30 -7.45
CA TYR A 190 20.24 2.66 -8.70
C TYR A 190 20.26 3.68 -9.82
N ASP A 191 20.75 3.28 -11.00
CA ASP A 191 20.86 4.17 -12.17
C ASP A 191 19.53 4.28 -12.92
N TYR A 192 18.56 4.94 -12.30
CA TYR A 192 17.30 5.29 -12.94
C TYR A 192 17.50 6.18 -14.15
N LYS A 193 16.70 5.95 -15.17
CA LYS A 193 16.69 6.75 -16.40
C LYS A 193 15.34 7.46 -16.55
N GLN A 194 15.34 8.52 -17.33
CA GLN A 194 14.08 9.15 -17.72
C GLN A 194 13.25 8.15 -18.53
N GLY A 195 11.95 8.05 -18.23
CA GLY A 195 11.05 7.07 -18.83
C GLY A 195 10.96 5.73 -18.07
N ASP A 196 11.76 5.53 -17.01
CA ASP A 196 11.60 4.37 -16.15
C ASP A 196 10.33 4.49 -15.29
N PHE A 197 9.69 3.36 -15.02
CA PHE A 197 8.56 3.26 -14.12
C PHE A 197 9.01 2.82 -12.74
N ILE A 198 8.49 3.49 -11.71
CA ILE A 198 8.73 3.16 -10.29
C ILE A 198 7.43 3.08 -9.51
N GLY A 199 7.44 2.37 -8.41
CA GLY A 199 6.38 2.43 -7.41
C GLY A 199 6.28 3.80 -6.76
N GLN A 200 5.08 4.37 -6.70
CA GLN A 200 4.82 5.72 -6.14
C GLN A 200 4.14 5.67 -4.77
N SER A 201 3.50 4.57 -4.43
CA SER A 201 2.82 4.35 -3.14
C SER A 201 2.73 2.86 -2.82
N GLY A 202 2.30 2.54 -1.60
CA GLY A 202 2.01 1.18 -1.18
C GLY A 202 3.18 0.21 -1.26
N VAL A 203 2.86 -1.06 -1.48
CA VAL A 203 3.84 -2.16 -1.67
C VAL A 203 4.71 -1.92 -2.91
N GLU A 204 4.13 -1.40 -3.99
CA GLU A 204 4.86 -1.07 -5.22
C GLU A 204 6.01 -0.09 -4.96
N GLN A 205 5.84 0.89 -4.06
CA GLN A 205 6.89 1.84 -3.69
C GLN A 205 7.88 1.24 -2.69
N GLN A 206 7.38 0.57 -1.67
CA GLN A 206 8.22 0.07 -0.57
C GLN A 206 9.20 -1.03 -1.02
N TYR A 207 8.76 -1.85 -1.96
CA TYR A 207 9.50 -3.01 -2.47
C TYR A 207 9.94 -2.83 -3.93
N ASP A 208 10.01 -1.59 -4.43
CA ASP A 208 10.32 -1.30 -5.83
C ASP A 208 11.60 -1.98 -6.30
N LEU A 209 12.68 -1.93 -5.51
CA LEU A 209 13.97 -2.53 -5.85
C LEU A 209 13.93 -4.07 -5.91
N ASP A 210 13.04 -4.71 -5.16
CA ASP A 210 12.88 -6.16 -5.24
C ASP A 210 12.04 -6.57 -6.47
N ILE A 211 10.96 -5.82 -6.78
CA ILE A 211 9.98 -6.23 -7.78
C ILE A 211 10.23 -5.66 -9.18
N ARG A 212 11.09 -4.63 -9.35
CA ARG A 212 11.29 -3.96 -10.65
C ARG A 212 12.07 -4.80 -11.65
N GLY A 213 12.93 -5.71 -11.19
CA GLY A 213 13.86 -6.46 -12.02
C GLY A 213 15.05 -5.64 -12.53
N GLU A 214 15.84 -6.23 -13.41
CA GLU A 214 16.97 -5.59 -14.07
C GLU A 214 16.78 -5.63 -15.58
N ASP A 215 16.73 -4.46 -16.21
CA ASP A 215 16.60 -4.37 -17.66
C ASP A 215 17.81 -5.00 -18.38
N GLY A 216 17.49 -5.71 -19.44
CA GLY A 216 18.46 -6.18 -20.43
C GLY A 216 18.66 -5.18 -21.56
N TYR A 217 19.46 -5.58 -22.51
CA TYR A 217 19.60 -4.85 -23.77
C TYR A 217 20.01 -5.79 -24.89
N GLN A 218 19.56 -5.44 -26.09
CA GLN A 218 19.93 -6.11 -27.33
C GLN A 218 20.55 -5.09 -28.28
N PHE A 219 21.55 -5.53 -29.01
CA PHE A 219 22.11 -4.71 -30.08
C PHE A 219 21.42 -5.03 -31.39
N MET A 220 21.03 -3.98 -32.09
CA MET A 220 20.37 -4.04 -33.39
C MET A 220 21.21 -3.34 -34.42
N GLU A 221 21.49 -4.01 -35.54
CA GLU A 221 22.15 -3.38 -36.67
C GLU A 221 21.17 -2.42 -37.37
N VAL A 222 21.61 -1.17 -37.58
CA VAL A 222 20.82 -0.14 -38.25
C VAL A 222 21.49 0.32 -39.51
N ASP A 223 20.69 0.75 -40.50
CA ASP A 223 21.19 1.39 -41.70
C ASP A 223 21.63 2.86 -41.44
N ALA A 224 22.20 3.51 -42.47
CA ALA A 224 22.61 4.91 -42.36
C ALA A 224 21.48 5.90 -42.04
N ARG A 225 20.24 5.46 -42.11
CA ARG A 225 19.03 6.21 -41.69
C ARG A 225 18.49 5.80 -40.34
N GLY A 226 19.19 4.87 -39.60
CA GLY A 226 18.79 4.40 -38.28
C GLY A 226 17.67 3.35 -38.30
N ARG A 227 17.29 2.83 -39.48
CA ARG A 227 16.25 1.78 -39.56
C ARG A 227 16.84 0.43 -39.18
N ALA A 228 16.12 -0.32 -38.35
CA ALA A 228 16.52 -1.65 -37.93
C ALA A 228 16.65 -2.61 -39.11
N ARG A 229 17.77 -3.34 -39.19
CA ARG A 229 18.02 -4.36 -40.21
C ARG A 229 17.92 -5.76 -39.64
N ARG A 230 18.66 -6.03 -38.55
CA ARG A 230 18.69 -7.35 -37.92
C ARG A 230 19.14 -7.26 -36.46
N HIS A 231 18.77 -8.23 -35.68
CA HIS A 231 19.33 -8.41 -34.34
C HIS A 231 20.77 -8.95 -34.44
N VAL A 232 21.66 -8.40 -33.61
CA VAL A 232 23.03 -8.89 -33.49
C VAL A 232 23.00 -10.10 -32.52
N THR A 233 23.53 -11.24 -33.01
CA THR A 233 23.64 -12.47 -32.22
C THR A 233 25.08 -12.73 -31.83
N SER A 234 25.32 -13.56 -30.80
CA SER A 234 26.66 -13.89 -30.29
C SER A 234 27.58 -14.65 -31.28
N GLY A 235 27.17 -14.87 -32.50
CA GLY A 235 28.00 -15.43 -33.60
C GLY A 235 28.40 -14.43 -34.68
N ASP A 236 27.98 -13.19 -34.56
CA ASP A 236 28.29 -12.15 -35.55
C ASP A 236 29.73 -11.62 -35.38
N LEU A 237 30.26 -11.02 -36.45
CA LEU A 237 31.64 -10.48 -36.54
C LEU A 237 31.99 -9.36 -35.53
N TYR A 238 31.12 -9.08 -34.57
CA TYR A 238 31.28 -8.03 -33.57
C TYR A 238 31.86 -8.59 -32.27
N THR A 239 33.16 -8.67 -32.16
CA THR A 239 33.86 -9.13 -30.95
C THR A 239 33.66 -8.14 -29.80
N GLY A 240 33.15 -8.64 -28.65
CA GLY A 240 32.97 -7.85 -27.42
C GLY A 240 31.63 -7.15 -27.30
N ILE A 241 30.66 -7.49 -28.15
CA ILE A 241 29.28 -7.02 -28.05
C ILE A 241 28.38 -8.18 -27.63
N ASP A 242 27.99 -8.19 -26.35
CA ASP A 242 27.09 -9.20 -25.80
C ASP A 242 25.74 -8.58 -25.46
N ASN A 243 24.67 -9.28 -25.81
CA ASN A 243 23.33 -8.95 -25.36
C ASN A 243 23.20 -9.27 -23.87
N LYS A 244 22.54 -8.41 -23.10
CA LYS A 244 22.19 -8.69 -21.70
C LYS A 244 20.73 -9.11 -21.65
N ILE A 245 20.48 -10.31 -21.13
CA ILE A 245 19.11 -10.79 -20.88
C ILE A 245 18.52 -9.98 -19.73
N ALA A 246 17.25 -9.59 -19.87
CA ALA A 246 16.51 -8.95 -18.78
C ALA A 246 16.23 -9.95 -17.67
N ASN A 247 16.52 -9.59 -16.42
CA ASN A 247 16.22 -10.40 -15.24
C ASN A 247 14.88 -9.95 -14.65
N PRO A 248 13.82 -10.78 -14.65
CA PRO A 248 12.55 -10.44 -14.06
C PRO A 248 12.67 -10.09 -12.58
N GLY A 249 11.80 -9.18 -12.11
CA GLY A 249 11.71 -8.84 -10.70
C GLY A 249 11.28 -10.03 -9.85
N LYS A 250 11.60 -9.95 -8.55
CA LYS A 250 11.18 -10.95 -7.56
C LYS A 250 9.70 -10.82 -7.28
N ASN A 251 9.04 -11.92 -6.97
CA ASN A 251 7.64 -11.96 -6.61
C ASN A 251 7.47 -11.71 -5.10
N ILE A 252 6.31 -11.16 -4.73
CA ILE A 252 5.95 -10.90 -3.33
C ILE A 252 4.67 -11.66 -2.99
N ARG A 253 4.69 -12.35 -1.85
CA ARG A 253 3.49 -12.86 -1.21
C ARG A 253 3.14 -11.97 -0.03
N LEU A 254 1.92 -11.43 -0.05
CA LEU A 254 1.38 -10.61 1.03
C LEU A 254 0.80 -11.49 2.15
N THR A 255 0.57 -10.86 3.30
CA THR A 255 -0.20 -11.44 4.41
C THR A 255 -1.70 -11.30 4.20
N ILE A 256 -2.11 -10.53 3.21
CA ILE A 256 -3.51 -10.18 2.91
C ILE A 256 -4.30 -11.41 2.44
N ASP A 257 -5.42 -11.64 3.06
CA ASP A 257 -6.45 -12.56 2.56
C ASP A 257 -7.42 -11.81 1.65
N ARG A 258 -7.47 -12.22 0.37
CA ARG A 258 -8.29 -11.55 -0.64
C ARG A 258 -9.78 -11.54 -0.30
N ASP A 259 -10.29 -12.63 0.29
CA ASP A 259 -11.73 -12.74 0.58
C ASP A 259 -12.13 -11.82 1.74
N VAL A 260 -11.28 -11.73 2.77
CA VAL A 260 -11.47 -10.79 3.89
C VAL A 260 -11.32 -9.34 3.43
N GLN A 261 -10.35 -9.08 2.53
CA GLN A 261 -10.15 -7.76 1.89
C GLN A 261 -11.41 -7.33 1.13
N LEU A 262 -11.94 -8.20 0.27
CA LEU A 262 -13.14 -7.91 -0.52
C LEU A 262 -14.39 -7.81 0.35
N ALA A 263 -14.51 -8.63 1.42
CA ALA A 263 -15.61 -8.50 2.37
C ALA A 263 -15.62 -7.12 3.05
N ALA A 264 -14.45 -6.61 3.45
CA ALA A 264 -14.31 -5.25 3.98
C ALA A 264 -14.66 -4.18 2.96
N TYR A 265 -14.12 -4.34 1.73
CA TYR A 265 -14.33 -3.39 0.65
C TYR A 265 -15.81 -3.26 0.27
N HIS A 266 -16.53 -4.37 0.09
CA HIS A 266 -17.95 -4.37 -0.23
C HIS A 266 -18.82 -3.87 0.93
N ALA A 267 -18.45 -4.18 2.17
CA ALA A 267 -19.18 -3.68 3.35
C ALA A 267 -19.02 -2.15 3.57
N LEU A 268 -17.96 -1.56 3.00
CA LEU A 268 -17.74 -0.11 2.95
C LEU A 268 -18.37 0.54 1.71
N ASP A 269 -19.12 -0.19 0.89
CA ASP A 269 -19.72 0.41 -0.30
C ASP A 269 -20.62 1.59 0.04
N GLY A 270 -20.48 2.68 -0.74
CA GLY A 270 -21.18 3.96 -0.50
C GLY A 270 -20.74 4.73 0.73
N LYS A 271 -19.65 4.32 1.41
CA LYS A 271 -19.11 4.96 2.62
C LYS A 271 -17.66 5.36 2.41
N ASP A 272 -17.27 6.48 2.99
CA ASP A 272 -15.88 6.91 3.07
C ASP A 272 -15.30 6.42 4.41
N GLY A 273 -14.08 5.88 4.40
CA GLY A 273 -13.48 5.37 5.64
C GLY A 273 -12.38 4.34 5.45
N ALA A 274 -12.07 3.64 6.51
CA ALA A 274 -11.01 2.64 6.58
C ALA A 274 -11.44 1.39 7.34
N ALA A 275 -10.93 0.24 6.93
CA ALA A 275 -11.06 -1.01 7.65
C ALA A 275 -9.73 -1.78 7.63
N ILE A 276 -9.35 -2.33 8.77
CA ILE A 276 -8.15 -3.14 8.92
C ILE A 276 -8.43 -4.36 9.80
N ALA A 277 -7.83 -5.49 9.44
CA ALA A 277 -7.80 -6.71 10.24
C ALA A 277 -6.36 -7.18 10.42
N ILE A 278 -5.98 -7.55 11.64
CA ILE A 278 -4.64 -7.97 12.03
C ILE A 278 -4.72 -9.32 12.74
N ASP A 279 -3.87 -10.25 12.36
CA ASP A 279 -3.66 -11.51 13.10
C ASP A 279 -3.01 -11.21 14.45
N ILE A 280 -3.59 -11.73 15.52
CA ILE A 280 -3.24 -11.41 16.91
C ILE A 280 -1.92 -12.06 17.34
N GLU A 281 -1.57 -13.18 16.74
CA GLU A 281 -0.40 -13.99 17.12
C GLU A 281 0.86 -13.66 16.33
N SER A 282 0.69 -12.96 15.19
CA SER A 282 1.82 -12.68 14.28
C SER A 282 1.99 -11.20 13.93
N GLY A 283 0.94 -10.38 14.03
CA GLY A 283 0.94 -9.02 13.50
C GLY A 283 0.75 -8.96 11.96
N GLU A 284 0.48 -10.09 11.30
CA GLU A 284 0.14 -10.14 9.88
C GLU A 284 -1.13 -9.31 9.61
N VAL A 285 -1.06 -8.38 8.68
CA VAL A 285 -2.25 -7.64 8.22
C VAL A 285 -3.05 -8.52 7.27
N ILE A 286 -4.26 -8.90 7.68
CA ILE A 286 -5.13 -9.82 6.94
C ILE A 286 -5.98 -9.07 5.90
N ALA A 287 -6.39 -7.85 6.23
CA ALA A 287 -7.11 -6.96 5.32
C ALA A 287 -6.78 -5.50 5.63
N MET A 288 -6.72 -4.67 4.61
CA MET A 288 -6.41 -3.23 4.71
C MET A 288 -7.11 -2.48 3.59
N VAL A 289 -8.21 -1.81 3.91
CA VAL A 289 -9.07 -1.12 2.95
C VAL A 289 -9.20 0.36 3.31
N SER A 290 -9.06 1.22 2.32
CA SER A 290 -9.32 2.66 2.41
C SER A 290 -10.28 3.07 1.29
N ARG A 291 -11.34 3.83 1.61
CA ARG A 291 -12.31 4.37 0.63
C ARG A 291 -12.53 5.86 0.86
N PRO A 292 -12.76 6.65 -0.23
CA PRO A 292 -12.78 6.22 -1.62
C PRO A 292 -11.42 5.75 -2.10
N GLY A 293 -11.43 4.87 -3.10
CA GLY A 293 -10.24 4.39 -3.78
C GLY A 293 -9.97 5.15 -5.08
N PHE A 294 -8.99 4.67 -5.83
CA PHE A 294 -8.64 5.15 -7.17
C PHE A 294 -8.25 3.95 -8.03
N ASP A 295 -8.34 4.09 -9.35
CA ASP A 295 -7.89 3.05 -10.26
C ASP A 295 -6.36 3.09 -10.45
N PRO A 296 -5.59 2.16 -9.88
CA PRO A 296 -4.13 2.18 -9.96
C PRO A 296 -3.61 1.86 -11.38
N ALA A 297 -4.38 1.14 -12.20
CA ALA A 297 -3.98 0.79 -13.57
C ALA A 297 -3.87 2.03 -14.47
N LYS A 298 -4.70 3.05 -14.26
CA LYS A 298 -4.64 4.30 -15.04
C LYS A 298 -3.32 5.05 -14.92
N PHE A 299 -2.58 4.86 -13.83
CA PHE A 299 -1.27 5.48 -13.65
C PHE A 299 -0.19 4.82 -14.51
N SER A 300 -0.29 3.52 -14.76
CA SER A 300 0.65 2.78 -15.61
C SER A 300 0.31 2.87 -17.09
N THR A 301 -0.98 2.99 -17.45
CA THR A 301 -1.43 3.04 -18.84
C THR A 301 -1.38 4.45 -19.45
N GLY A 302 -1.35 5.48 -18.62
CA GLY A 302 -1.30 6.88 -19.05
C GLY A 302 -2.35 7.72 -18.32
N LEU A 303 -1.86 8.47 -17.36
CA LEU A 303 -2.67 9.38 -16.56
C LEU A 303 -3.11 10.58 -17.39
N THR A 304 -4.42 10.73 -17.64
CA THR A 304 -4.97 11.93 -18.30
C THR A 304 -5.01 13.08 -17.31
N SER A 305 -4.79 14.32 -17.80
CA SER A 305 -4.88 15.53 -16.96
C SER A 305 -6.25 15.69 -16.31
N ASN A 306 -7.32 15.26 -17.00
CA ASN A 306 -8.67 15.28 -16.47
C ASN A 306 -8.83 14.33 -15.27
N TYR A 307 -8.45 13.06 -15.42
CA TYR A 307 -8.53 12.07 -14.32
C TYR A 307 -7.64 12.48 -13.13
N TRP A 308 -6.44 12.99 -13.40
CA TRP A 308 -5.59 13.54 -12.35
C TRP A 308 -6.26 14.71 -11.61
N GLY A 309 -6.84 15.62 -12.37
CA GLY A 309 -7.61 16.75 -11.82
C GLY A 309 -8.75 16.29 -10.92
N THR A 310 -9.52 15.26 -11.32
CA THR A 310 -10.61 14.72 -10.48
C THR A 310 -10.06 14.14 -9.16
N LEU A 311 -8.93 13.46 -9.17
CA LEU A 311 -8.35 12.87 -7.96
C LEU A 311 -7.81 13.90 -6.96
N ILE A 312 -7.16 14.98 -7.43
CA ILE A 312 -6.56 15.98 -6.53
C ILE A 312 -7.54 17.04 -6.06
N MET A 313 -8.61 17.29 -6.83
CA MET A 313 -9.65 18.27 -6.47
C MET A 313 -10.79 17.65 -5.67
N ASP A 314 -10.83 16.32 -5.54
CA ASP A 314 -11.85 15.64 -4.74
C ASP A 314 -11.60 15.92 -3.25
N GLU A 315 -12.58 16.55 -2.59
CA GLU A 315 -12.55 16.85 -1.15
C GLU A 315 -12.43 15.60 -0.29
N LYS A 316 -12.77 14.44 -0.83
CA LYS A 316 -12.64 13.13 -0.16
C LYS A 316 -11.23 12.55 -0.23
N HIS A 317 -10.29 13.19 -0.89
CA HIS A 317 -8.87 12.81 -0.97
C HIS A 317 -8.64 11.32 -1.29
N PRO A 318 -9.09 10.80 -2.45
CA PRO A 318 -9.04 9.38 -2.78
C PRO A 318 -7.63 8.76 -2.84
N LEU A 319 -6.58 9.58 -2.96
CA LEU A 319 -5.18 9.11 -2.94
C LEU A 319 -4.62 8.87 -1.54
N ARG A 320 -5.35 9.27 -0.48
CA ARG A 320 -4.89 9.15 0.91
C ARG A 320 -5.26 7.78 1.48
N ASP A 321 -4.26 7.06 1.97
CA ASP A 321 -4.49 5.83 2.73
C ASP A 321 -4.97 6.14 4.15
N ARG A 322 -6.26 5.96 4.38
CA ARG A 322 -6.90 6.26 5.66
C ARG A 322 -6.50 5.32 6.78
N VAL A 323 -5.92 4.17 6.46
CA VAL A 323 -5.53 3.19 7.48
C VAL A 323 -4.28 3.63 8.23
N ILE A 324 -3.30 4.23 7.52
CA ILE A 324 -1.98 4.57 8.08
C ILE A 324 -1.60 6.04 7.97
N GLN A 325 -2.26 6.82 7.09
CA GLN A 325 -1.91 8.23 6.84
C GLN A 325 -2.92 9.20 7.43
N GLU A 326 -4.14 8.74 7.74
CA GLU A 326 -5.14 9.56 8.42
C GLU A 326 -5.22 9.18 9.89
N HIS A 327 -5.63 10.13 10.71
CA HIS A 327 -5.80 9.91 12.14
C HIS A 327 -7.12 10.53 12.61
N TYR A 328 -7.78 9.83 13.49
CA TYR A 328 -9.11 10.15 13.98
C TYR A 328 -9.13 10.20 15.50
N SER A 329 -9.98 11.04 16.05
CA SER A 329 -10.33 10.90 17.46
C SER A 329 -10.97 9.53 17.69
N PRO A 330 -10.41 8.65 18.53
CA PRO A 330 -10.93 7.30 18.71
C PRO A 330 -12.31 7.27 19.42
N GLY A 331 -12.70 8.37 20.03
CA GLY A 331 -13.96 8.45 20.79
C GLY A 331 -14.06 7.34 21.83
N SER A 332 -15.24 6.80 22.01
CA SER A 332 -15.51 5.78 23.03
C SER A 332 -14.73 4.46 22.89
N THR A 333 -14.04 4.20 21.77
CA THR A 333 -13.12 3.06 21.69
C THR A 333 -11.92 3.21 22.62
N PHE A 334 -11.52 4.45 22.89
CA PHE A 334 -10.43 4.78 23.80
C PHE A 334 -10.74 4.57 25.29
N LYS A 335 -12.03 4.51 25.65
CA LYS A 335 -12.47 4.23 27.04
C LYS A 335 -11.93 2.91 27.56
N THR A 336 -11.72 1.93 26.69
CA THR A 336 -11.09 0.65 27.04
C THR A 336 -9.68 0.87 27.58
N LEU A 337 -8.86 1.73 26.93
CA LEU A 337 -7.53 2.09 27.42
C LEU A 337 -7.60 2.82 28.77
N THR A 338 -8.53 3.77 28.90
CA THR A 338 -8.71 4.53 30.15
C THR A 338 -9.09 3.61 31.30
N ALA A 339 -9.96 2.62 31.06
CA ALA A 339 -10.33 1.61 32.07
C ALA A 339 -9.13 0.75 32.48
N ILE A 340 -8.34 0.27 31.49
CA ILE A 340 -7.11 -0.49 31.75
C ILE A 340 -6.16 0.34 32.62
N ALA A 341 -5.85 1.59 32.23
CA ALA A 341 -4.96 2.45 32.97
C ALA A 341 -5.44 2.69 34.41
N ALA A 342 -6.75 2.91 34.59
CA ALA A 342 -7.34 3.14 35.91
C ALA A 342 -7.28 1.90 36.82
N LEU A 343 -7.53 0.69 36.29
CA LEU A 343 -7.42 -0.58 37.02
C LEU A 343 -5.97 -0.92 37.37
N GLU A 344 -5.05 -0.74 36.44
CA GLU A 344 -3.62 -1.03 36.65
C GLU A 344 -2.99 -0.11 37.71
N GLU A 345 -3.33 1.19 37.68
CA GLU A 345 -2.85 2.17 38.67
C GLU A 345 -3.63 2.15 40.00
N GLY A 346 -4.65 1.28 40.11
CA GLY A 346 -5.46 1.17 41.34
C GLY A 346 -6.33 2.39 41.62
N ILE A 347 -6.59 3.23 40.59
CA ILE A 347 -7.54 4.36 40.70
C ILE A 347 -8.97 3.88 40.89
N ILE A 348 -9.29 2.73 40.31
CA ILE A 348 -10.54 2.01 40.46
C ILE A 348 -10.28 0.50 40.65
N ASP A 349 -11.26 -0.20 41.19
CA ASP A 349 -11.38 -1.65 41.24
C ASP A 349 -12.69 -2.12 40.62
N GLU A 350 -12.99 -3.41 40.69
CA GLU A 350 -14.24 -4.00 40.17
C GLU A 350 -15.51 -3.52 40.92
N ASN A 351 -15.37 -3.10 42.17
CA ASN A 351 -16.45 -2.64 43.03
C ASN A 351 -16.72 -1.13 42.92
N PHE A 352 -15.83 -0.39 42.23
CA PHE A 352 -15.96 1.05 42.04
C PHE A 352 -17.22 1.39 41.24
N LYS A 353 -18.11 2.22 41.81
CA LYS A 353 -19.38 2.60 41.19
C LYS A 353 -19.52 4.11 41.10
N VAL A 354 -20.14 4.55 39.98
CA VAL A 354 -20.49 5.95 39.74
C VAL A 354 -21.98 6.04 39.43
N ASN A 355 -22.68 6.99 40.01
CA ASN A 355 -24.08 7.27 39.67
C ASN A 355 -24.12 8.27 38.51
N CYS A 356 -24.52 7.82 37.32
CA CYS A 356 -24.65 8.63 36.12
C CYS A 356 -26.04 9.24 36.02
N THR A 357 -26.13 10.56 36.18
CA THR A 357 -27.37 11.35 36.04
C THR A 357 -27.48 12.04 34.67
N GLY A 358 -26.68 11.61 33.66
CA GLY A 358 -26.65 12.19 32.34
C GLY A 358 -25.66 13.33 32.16
N LYS A 359 -25.04 13.84 33.24
CA LYS A 359 -24.02 14.89 33.18
C LYS A 359 -23.06 14.82 34.38
N TYR A 360 -21.87 15.34 34.17
CA TYR A 360 -20.81 15.53 35.17
C TYR A 360 -20.45 17.01 35.24
N HIS A 361 -20.29 17.58 36.43
CA HIS A 361 -19.88 18.97 36.59
C HIS A 361 -18.44 19.11 37.08
N LEU A 362 -17.63 19.86 36.32
CA LEU A 362 -16.33 20.31 36.77
C LEU A 362 -16.41 21.84 36.99
N GLY A 363 -16.56 22.24 38.24
CA GLY A 363 -16.95 23.61 38.57
C GLY A 363 -18.29 23.98 37.91
N ALA A 364 -18.35 25.09 37.21
CA ALA A 364 -19.56 25.53 36.53
C ALA A 364 -19.79 24.85 35.14
N ARG A 365 -18.79 24.12 34.60
CA ARG A 365 -18.88 23.52 33.27
C ARG A 365 -19.51 22.13 33.32
N PRO A 366 -20.65 21.88 32.64
CA PRO A 366 -21.21 20.56 32.48
C PRO A 366 -20.52 19.78 31.39
N PHE A 367 -20.29 18.48 31.64
CA PHE A 367 -19.86 17.47 30.69
C PHE A 367 -20.98 16.45 30.51
N HIS A 368 -21.55 16.32 29.34
CA HIS A 368 -22.72 15.51 29.08
C HIS A 368 -22.39 14.05 28.80
N CYS A 369 -23.24 13.13 29.28
CA CYS A 369 -23.28 11.77 28.80
C CYS A 369 -24.11 11.71 27.52
N TRP A 370 -23.81 10.73 26.66
CA TRP A 370 -24.61 10.50 25.46
C TRP A 370 -26.08 10.11 25.80
N LYS A 371 -26.31 9.46 26.93
CA LYS A 371 -27.64 9.16 27.44
C LYS A 371 -28.08 10.29 28.37
N LYS A 372 -29.05 11.05 27.92
CA LYS A 372 -29.51 12.29 28.57
C LYS A 372 -30.10 12.01 30.00
N GLU A 373 -30.86 10.93 30.15
CA GLU A 373 -31.49 10.52 31.39
C GLU A 373 -30.48 9.86 32.36
N GLY A 374 -29.26 9.60 31.91
CA GLY A 374 -28.23 8.91 32.68
C GLY A 374 -28.35 7.38 32.63
N HIS A 375 -27.37 6.72 33.21
CA HIS A 375 -27.27 5.26 33.27
C HIS A 375 -27.57 4.70 34.66
N GLY A 376 -27.80 5.59 35.67
CA GLY A 376 -27.91 5.18 37.06
C GLY A 376 -26.60 4.69 37.67
N ALA A 377 -26.60 3.68 38.50
CA ALA A 377 -25.40 3.11 39.11
C ALA A 377 -24.61 2.31 38.05
N VAL A 378 -23.37 2.68 37.80
CA VAL A 378 -22.47 2.11 36.77
C VAL A 378 -21.16 1.67 37.42
N ASP A 379 -20.80 0.42 37.25
CA ASP A 379 -19.47 -0.13 37.53
C ASP A 379 -18.59 -0.16 36.27
N VAL A 380 -17.38 -0.71 36.36
CA VAL A 380 -16.44 -0.77 35.23
C VAL A 380 -16.98 -1.62 34.08
N TYR A 381 -17.70 -2.72 34.34
CA TYR A 381 -18.27 -3.57 33.29
C TYR A 381 -19.35 -2.84 32.51
N ARG A 382 -20.32 -2.24 33.22
CA ARG A 382 -21.37 -1.44 32.58
C ARG A 382 -20.84 -0.18 31.91
N SER A 383 -19.78 0.42 32.44
CA SER A 383 -19.17 1.62 31.84
C SER A 383 -18.64 1.37 30.43
N ILE A 384 -18.01 0.21 30.19
CA ILE A 384 -17.54 -0.23 28.86
C ILE A 384 -18.75 -0.67 28.01
N LYS A 385 -19.60 -1.56 28.53
CA LYS A 385 -20.76 -2.12 27.84
C LYS A 385 -21.71 -1.05 27.31
N GLU A 386 -22.12 -0.13 28.17
CA GLU A 386 -23.11 0.92 27.89
C GLU A 386 -22.44 2.24 27.48
N SER A 387 -21.11 2.28 27.45
CA SER A 387 -20.30 3.45 27.03
C SER A 387 -20.58 4.72 27.84
N CYS A 388 -20.72 4.63 29.18
CA CYS A 388 -21.08 5.74 30.06
C CYS A 388 -19.97 6.79 30.16
N ASP A 389 -20.18 8.01 29.66
CA ASP A 389 -19.16 9.09 29.69
C ASP A 389 -18.90 9.59 31.09
N VAL A 390 -19.94 9.70 31.95
CA VAL A 390 -19.83 10.22 33.33
C VAL A 390 -18.91 9.35 34.18
N PHE A 391 -18.90 8.03 33.99
CA PHE A 391 -17.95 7.14 34.64
C PHE A 391 -16.50 7.54 34.34
N TYR A 392 -16.20 7.78 33.08
CA TYR A 392 -14.85 8.18 32.64
C TYR A 392 -14.50 9.62 33.03
N TYR A 393 -15.42 10.56 33.01
CA TYR A 393 -15.19 11.90 33.58
C TYR A 393 -14.82 11.85 35.06
N THR A 394 -15.46 10.96 35.81
CA THR A 394 -15.15 10.75 37.25
C THR A 394 -13.73 10.20 37.40
N ILE A 395 -13.33 9.23 36.59
CA ILE A 395 -11.95 8.71 36.54
C ILE A 395 -10.98 9.81 36.12
N GLY A 396 -11.28 10.57 35.09
CA GLY A 396 -10.44 11.64 34.58
C GLY A 396 -10.11 12.74 35.58
N THR A 397 -10.95 12.95 36.60
CA THR A 397 -10.61 13.89 37.69
C THR A 397 -9.59 13.33 38.69
N LYS A 398 -9.42 12.01 38.73
CA LYS A 398 -8.48 11.30 39.58
C LYS A 398 -7.21 10.87 38.84
N MET A 399 -7.22 10.92 37.51
CA MET A 399 -6.14 10.46 36.65
C MET A 399 -5.31 11.64 36.12
N ASP A 400 -4.00 11.53 36.19
CA ASP A 400 -3.11 12.44 35.48
C ASP A 400 -3.03 12.07 33.99
N ILE A 401 -2.95 13.09 33.13
CA ILE A 401 -2.87 12.86 31.67
C ILE A 401 -1.62 12.06 31.28
N ASP A 402 -0.52 12.19 32.04
CA ASP A 402 0.72 11.47 31.79
C ASP A 402 0.59 9.96 32.03
N ILE A 403 -0.34 9.53 32.94
CA ILE A 403 -0.73 8.12 33.10
C ILE A 403 -1.39 7.61 31.80
N LEU A 404 -2.32 8.38 31.26
CA LEU A 404 -3.03 8.01 30.02
C LEU A 404 -2.02 7.93 28.86
N TYR A 405 -1.10 8.88 28.75
CA TYR A 405 0.00 8.87 27.79
C TYR A 405 0.88 7.63 27.93
N LYS A 406 1.30 7.27 29.14
CA LYS A 406 2.10 6.08 29.46
C LYS A 406 1.46 4.82 28.89
N TYR A 407 0.18 4.58 29.23
CA TYR A 407 -0.50 3.38 28.76
C TYR A 407 -0.77 3.42 27.25
N ALA A 408 -1.19 4.55 26.69
CA ALA A 408 -1.40 4.67 25.24
C ALA A 408 -0.14 4.34 24.44
N THR A 409 1.01 4.88 24.89
CA THR A 409 2.30 4.61 24.25
C THR A 409 2.73 3.15 24.40
N LEU A 410 2.48 2.54 25.57
CA LEU A 410 2.75 1.12 25.81
C LEU A 410 2.00 0.21 24.84
N PHE A 411 0.77 0.58 24.49
CA PHE A 411 -0.05 -0.11 23.50
C PHE A 411 0.19 0.33 22.04
N GLY A 412 1.21 1.15 21.78
CA GLY A 412 1.61 1.55 20.43
C GLY A 412 0.90 2.76 19.85
N MET A 413 0.02 3.45 20.60
CA MET A 413 -0.65 4.66 20.15
C MET A 413 0.29 5.89 20.23
N GLY A 414 0.12 6.85 19.34
CA GLY A 414 0.92 8.06 19.29
C GLY A 414 2.32 7.88 18.69
N GLN A 415 2.61 6.73 18.09
CA GLN A 415 3.92 6.42 17.49
C GLN A 415 3.72 5.58 16.22
N ARG A 416 4.78 5.51 15.37
CA ARG A 416 4.77 4.61 14.23
C ARG A 416 4.97 3.17 14.69
N LEU A 417 4.16 2.26 14.18
CA LEU A 417 4.27 0.82 14.46
C LEU A 417 5.23 0.09 13.52
N GLY A 418 5.63 0.75 12.43
CA GLY A 418 6.62 0.23 11.49
C GLY A 418 6.08 -0.82 10.54
N ILE A 419 4.87 -0.60 10.00
CA ILE A 419 4.19 -1.51 9.05
C ILE A 419 4.97 -1.76 7.75
N ALA A 420 6.09 -1.10 7.53
CA ALA A 420 6.88 -1.17 6.31
C ALA A 420 6.08 -0.76 5.04
N LEU A 421 5.22 0.24 5.19
CA LEU A 421 4.59 0.98 4.09
C LEU A 421 4.97 2.46 4.17
N PRO A 422 4.98 3.18 3.03
CA PRO A 422 5.38 4.58 3.02
C PRO A 422 4.34 5.48 3.71
N ARG A 423 4.82 6.53 4.36
CA ARG A 423 4.03 7.62 4.94
C ARG A 423 3.13 7.22 6.12
N GLU A 424 3.51 6.21 6.90
CA GLU A 424 2.85 5.95 8.18
C GLU A 424 2.94 7.18 9.10
N THR A 425 1.79 7.62 9.65
CA THR A 425 1.72 8.74 10.60
C THR A 425 1.71 8.26 12.05
N THR A 426 2.12 9.15 12.97
CA THR A 426 2.20 8.83 14.40
C THR A 426 0.85 8.98 15.13
N GLY A 427 -0.11 9.74 14.57
CA GLY A 427 -1.20 10.24 15.39
C GLY A 427 -0.72 11.20 16.49
N LEU A 428 -1.50 11.36 17.54
CA LEU A 428 -1.19 12.21 18.68
C LEU A 428 -1.83 11.68 19.98
N ILE A 429 -1.01 11.41 20.97
CA ILE A 429 -1.45 11.24 22.37
C ILE A 429 -0.84 12.39 23.16
N PRO A 430 -1.66 13.26 23.79
CA PRO A 430 -1.17 14.42 24.49
C PRO A 430 -0.61 14.05 25.88
N ASN A 431 0.39 14.83 26.31
CA ASN A 431 0.87 14.86 27.70
C ASN A 431 1.18 16.31 28.09
N LYS A 432 1.57 16.54 29.33
CA LYS A 432 1.89 17.88 29.84
C LYS A 432 3.03 18.54 29.05
N ASP A 433 4.10 17.79 28.77
CA ASP A 433 5.26 18.27 28.05
C ASP A 433 4.92 18.66 26.59
N TRP A 434 4.12 17.83 25.91
CA TRP A 434 3.66 18.14 24.56
C TRP A 434 2.89 19.46 24.52
N LYS A 435 1.95 19.67 25.46
CA LYS A 435 1.17 20.90 25.50
C LYS A 435 2.04 22.12 25.78
N MET A 436 2.95 22.02 26.75
CA MET A 436 3.89 23.09 27.06
C MET A 436 4.78 23.42 25.85
N LYS A 437 5.32 22.41 25.16
CA LYS A 437 6.18 22.62 24.00
C LYS A 437 5.42 23.22 22.80
N ARG A 438 4.20 22.70 22.53
CA ARG A 438 3.43 23.05 21.31
C ARG A 438 2.60 24.31 21.47
N MET A 439 1.95 24.50 22.63
CA MET A 439 0.97 25.57 22.87
C MET A 439 1.47 26.63 23.88
N LYS A 440 2.60 26.39 24.58
CA LYS A 440 3.11 27.25 25.64
C LYS A 440 2.11 27.48 26.77
N GLN A 441 1.31 26.45 27.07
CA GLN A 441 0.26 26.49 28.09
C GLN A 441 0.37 25.26 29.01
N GLU A 442 0.03 25.47 30.29
CA GLU A 442 -0.08 24.37 31.22
C GLU A 442 -1.30 23.51 30.93
N TRP A 443 -1.21 22.23 31.32
CA TRP A 443 -2.28 21.29 31.20
C TRP A 443 -3.45 21.64 32.13
N GLN A 444 -4.68 21.69 31.60
CA GLN A 444 -5.86 21.98 32.38
C GLN A 444 -6.64 20.69 32.67
N LYS A 445 -7.17 20.55 33.90
CA LYS A 445 -7.88 19.36 34.35
C LYS A 445 -9.10 19.01 33.47
N GLY A 446 -9.80 20.02 32.94
CA GLY A 446 -10.91 19.84 32.02
C GLY A 446 -10.53 19.20 30.69
N GLU A 447 -9.27 19.32 30.26
CA GLU A 447 -8.78 18.69 29.03
C GLU A 447 -8.63 17.18 29.21
N THR A 448 -8.20 16.73 30.41
CA THR A 448 -8.15 15.31 30.75
C THR A 448 -9.53 14.66 30.61
N LEU A 449 -10.61 15.34 31.02
CA LEU A 449 -11.97 14.81 30.90
C LEU A 449 -12.37 14.50 29.45
N SER A 450 -11.94 15.32 28.51
CA SER A 450 -12.17 15.06 27.08
C SER A 450 -11.26 13.96 26.55
N CYS A 451 -9.99 13.91 27.01
CA CYS A 451 -9.03 12.91 26.57
C CYS A 451 -9.36 11.48 27.04
N VAL A 452 -9.87 11.30 28.27
CA VAL A 452 -10.25 9.96 28.79
C VAL A 452 -11.38 9.29 28.02
N ILE A 453 -12.14 10.05 27.24
CA ILE A 453 -13.17 9.50 26.34
C ILE A 453 -12.72 9.48 24.87
N GLY A 454 -11.41 9.72 24.61
CA GLY A 454 -10.83 9.68 23.27
C GLY A 454 -11.22 10.84 22.37
N GLN A 455 -11.39 12.03 22.94
CA GLN A 455 -11.73 13.27 22.24
C GLN A 455 -10.63 14.34 22.45
N SER A 456 -10.84 15.54 21.94
CA SER A 456 -9.92 16.66 22.05
C SER A 456 -8.61 16.40 21.29
N PHE A 457 -7.46 16.37 21.95
CA PHE A 457 -6.15 16.19 21.31
C PHE A 457 -5.80 14.74 20.96
N VAL A 458 -6.57 13.77 21.44
CA VAL A 458 -6.30 12.35 21.18
C VAL A 458 -6.68 12.00 19.75
N ASN A 459 -5.68 11.60 18.96
CA ASN A 459 -5.83 11.17 17.58
C ASN A 459 -4.99 9.92 17.30
N VAL A 460 -5.61 8.89 16.73
CA VAL A 460 -4.96 7.62 16.40
C VAL A 460 -5.30 7.17 14.99
N THR A 461 -4.42 6.40 14.37
CA THR A 461 -4.72 5.76 13.09
C THR A 461 -5.57 4.50 13.29
N PRO A 462 -6.35 4.06 12.29
CA PRO A 462 -7.02 2.77 12.32
C PRO A 462 -6.05 1.60 12.57
N LEU A 463 -4.83 1.65 12.05
CA LEU A 463 -3.77 0.68 12.32
C LEU A 463 -3.44 0.62 13.81
N GLN A 464 -3.20 1.77 14.46
CA GLN A 464 -2.92 1.83 15.90
C GLN A 464 -4.08 1.30 16.73
N LEU A 465 -5.31 1.62 16.31
CA LEU A 465 -6.51 1.16 17.00
C LEU A 465 -6.68 -0.37 16.90
N ALA A 466 -6.44 -0.97 15.73
CA ALA A 466 -6.47 -2.42 15.55
C ALA A 466 -5.37 -3.10 16.37
N SER A 467 -4.14 -2.55 16.35
CA SER A 467 -3.00 -3.08 17.13
C SER A 467 -3.24 -2.99 18.64
N PHE A 468 -3.92 -1.95 19.12
CA PHE A 468 -4.33 -1.84 20.52
C PHE A 468 -5.26 -2.99 20.93
N TYR A 469 -6.30 -3.28 20.13
CA TYR A 469 -7.22 -4.38 20.45
C TYR A 469 -6.57 -5.75 20.23
N ALA A 470 -5.61 -5.88 19.30
CA ALA A 470 -4.79 -7.09 19.18
C ALA A 470 -3.93 -7.32 20.43
N THR A 471 -3.37 -6.25 21.00
CA THR A 471 -2.55 -6.33 22.24
C THR A 471 -3.39 -6.67 23.46
N ILE A 472 -4.64 -6.21 23.56
CA ILE A 472 -5.57 -6.67 24.61
C ILE A 472 -5.86 -8.16 24.44
N ALA A 473 -6.16 -8.59 23.22
CA ALA A 473 -6.51 -9.95 22.90
C ALA A 473 -5.36 -10.94 23.19
N SER A 474 -4.11 -10.54 22.90
CA SER A 474 -2.87 -11.29 23.16
C SER A 474 -2.31 -11.10 24.59
N GLU A 475 -3.05 -10.41 25.48
CA GLU A 475 -2.71 -10.20 26.89
C GLU A 475 -1.36 -9.47 27.11
N GLY A 476 -1.08 -8.47 26.27
CA GLY A 476 0.05 -7.57 26.42
C GLY A 476 1.19 -7.78 25.43
N LYS A 477 0.99 -8.50 24.34
CA LYS A 477 1.99 -8.61 23.25
C LYS A 477 1.61 -7.68 22.11
N LEU A 478 2.40 -6.64 21.88
CA LEU A 478 2.29 -5.77 20.73
C LEU A 478 3.24 -6.26 19.62
N TYR A 479 2.67 -6.80 18.56
CA TYR A 479 3.44 -7.22 17.37
C TYR A 479 3.61 -6.05 16.40
N ARG A 480 4.74 -6.06 15.65
CA ARG A 480 4.94 -5.17 14.50
C ARG A 480 3.98 -5.57 13.38
N PRO A 481 3.05 -4.68 12.97
CA PRO A 481 2.21 -4.99 11.83
C PRO A 481 3.03 -5.10 10.55
N HIS A 482 2.73 -6.07 9.69
CA HIS A 482 3.40 -6.23 8.41
C HIS A 482 2.46 -6.77 7.34
N VAL A 483 2.70 -6.36 6.08
CA VAL A 483 1.87 -6.71 4.94
C VAL A 483 2.53 -7.70 3.98
N VAL A 484 3.84 -7.91 4.11
CA VAL A 484 4.59 -8.87 3.28
C VAL A 484 4.93 -10.09 4.10
N LYS A 485 4.60 -11.27 3.58
CA LYS A 485 4.94 -12.57 4.16
C LYS A 485 6.31 -13.03 3.69
N GLU A 486 6.53 -12.97 2.37
CA GLU A 486 7.81 -13.38 1.79
C GLU A 486 8.07 -12.74 0.42
N VAL A 487 9.35 -12.70 0.06
CA VAL A 487 9.84 -12.38 -1.28
C VAL A 487 10.46 -13.64 -1.86
N PHE A 488 10.10 -14.01 -3.08
CA PHE A 488 10.55 -15.25 -3.71
C PHE A 488 10.90 -15.04 -5.19
N SER A 489 11.75 -15.91 -5.71
CA SER A 489 12.19 -15.89 -7.10
C SER A 489 11.09 -16.34 -8.06
N ASN A 490 11.29 -16.14 -9.37
CA ASN A 490 10.37 -16.65 -10.38
C ASN A 490 10.36 -18.18 -10.49
N THR A 491 11.36 -18.86 -9.88
CA THR A 491 11.41 -20.32 -9.75
C THR A 491 10.73 -20.84 -8.50
N GLY A 492 10.20 -19.95 -7.63
CA GLY A 492 9.50 -20.32 -6.41
C GLY A 492 10.41 -20.40 -5.17
N GLU A 493 11.70 -20.13 -5.29
CA GLU A 493 12.63 -20.11 -4.14
C GLU A 493 12.36 -18.91 -3.25
N VAL A 494 12.19 -19.15 -1.93
CA VAL A 494 11.98 -18.08 -0.95
C VAL A 494 13.33 -17.42 -0.64
N LEU A 495 13.44 -16.14 -1.02
CA LEU A 495 14.64 -15.33 -0.82
C LEU A 495 14.63 -14.58 0.51
N LYS A 496 13.45 -14.16 0.96
CA LYS A 496 13.27 -13.45 2.23
C LYS A 496 11.91 -13.80 2.83
N SER A 497 11.88 -14.15 4.12
CA SER A 497 10.66 -14.42 4.88
C SER A 497 10.58 -13.47 6.07
N TYR A 498 9.40 -12.90 6.31
CA TYR A 498 9.12 -12.02 7.43
C TYR A 498 8.51 -12.85 8.57
N LYS A 499 9.15 -12.78 9.75
CA LYS A 499 8.70 -13.47 10.95
C LYS A 499 7.97 -12.48 11.88
N PRO A 500 7.05 -12.97 12.73
CA PRO A 500 6.45 -12.15 13.77
C PRO A 500 7.52 -11.48 14.65
N GLU A 501 7.40 -10.16 14.82
CA GLU A 501 8.29 -9.35 15.66
C GLU A 501 7.47 -8.70 16.78
N VAL A 502 7.84 -8.95 18.03
CA VAL A 502 7.23 -8.32 19.19
C VAL A 502 7.91 -6.98 19.45
N ILE A 503 7.18 -5.86 19.33
CA ILE A 503 7.66 -4.51 19.64
C ILE A 503 7.74 -4.30 21.14
N HIS A 504 6.64 -4.62 21.84
CA HIS A 504 6.51 -4.53 23.29
C HIS A 504 5.83 -5.78 23.82
N GLN A 505 6.31 -6.22 24.97
CA GLN A 505 5.64 -7.25 25.76
C GLN A 505 5.55 -6.77 27.22
N PHE A 506 4.36 -6.71 27.76
CA PHE A 506 4.11 -6.30 29.14
C PHE A 506 3.02 -7.17 29.73
N LYS A 507 2.94 -7.21 31.05
CA LYS A 507 1.98 -8.01 31.78
C LYS A 507 0.97 -7.09 32.45
N LEU A 508 -0.30 -7.30 32.16
CA LEU A 508 -1.42 -6.71 32.90
C LEU A 508 -1.83 -7.61 34.05
N LYS A 509 -2.48 -7.04 35.06
CA LYS A 509 -3.12 -7.81 36.10
C LYS A 509 -4.19 -8.72 35.48
N LYS A 510 -4.24 -9.98 35.92
CA LYS A 510 -5.24 -10.92 35.40
C LYS A 510 -6.67 -10.39 35.57
N THR A 511 -6.96 -9.77 36.72
CA THR A 511 -8.26 -9.14 36.99
C THR A 511 -8.59 -8.04 35.98
N THR A 512 -7.61 -7.20 35.58
CA THR A 512 -7.81 -6.16 34.55
C THR A 512 -8.17 -6.82 33.22
N VAL A 513 -7.44 -7.86 32.83
CA VAL A 513 -7.69 -8.57 31.56
C VAL A 513 -9.09 -9.20 31.55
N ASP A 514 -9.46 -9.90 32.62
CA ASP A 514 -10.73 -10.59 32.73
C ASP A 514 -11.90 -9.60 32.69
N ILE A 515 -11.84 -8.49 33.45
CA ILE A 515 -12.84 -7.42 33.46
C ILE A 515 -13.02 -6.84 32.04
N VAL A 516 -11.92 -6.48 31.39
CA VAL A 516 -11.97 -5.81 30.10
C VAL A 516 -12.49 -6.74 29.02
N LYS A 517 -12.00 -7.99 28.95
CA LYS A 517 -12.47 -8.97 27.96
C LYS A 517 -13.96 -9.28 28.12
N GLN A 518 -14.42 -9.48 29.34
CA GLN A 518 -15.86 -9.69 29.63
C GLN A 518 -16.68 -8.48 29.19
N ALA A 519 -16.26 -7.28 29.58
CA ALA A 519 -17.00 -6.06 29.25
C ALA A 519 -17.06 -5.82 27.73
N LEU A 520 -15.98 -6.09 27.00
CA LEU A 520 -15.96 -6.01 25.53
C LEU A 520 -16.83 -7.07 24.85
N PHE A 521 -16.91 -8.27 25.41
CA PHE A 521 -17.88 -9.29 24.99
C PHE A 521 -19.30 -8.77 25.16
N ASP A 522 -19.61 -8.18 26.32
CA ASP A 522 -20.96 -7.70 26.68
C ASP A 522 -21.42 -6.54 25.79
N VAL A 523 -20.51 -5.73 25.26
CA VAL A 523 -20.82 -4.66 24.25
C VAL A 523 -21.57 -5.23 23.05
N VAL A 524 -21.19 -6.42 22.59
CA VAL A 524 -21.72 -7.02 21.34
C VAL A 524 -22.77 -8.08 21.62
N ASN A 525 -22.61 -8.90 22.67
CA ASN A 525 -23.37 -10.14 22.82
C ASN A 525 -24.47 -10.07 23.86
N THR A 526 -24.49 -9.05 24.75
CA THR A 526 -25.41 -8.96 25.87
C THR A 526 -26.44 -7.83 25.69
N PRO A 527 -27.72 -8.03 25.99
CA PRO A 527 -28.73 -6.97 25.90
C PRO A 527 -28.31 -5.69 26.63
N GLY A 528 -28.52 -4.53 25.98
CA GLY A 528 -28.09 -3.22 26.49
C GLY A 528 -26.65 -2.83 26.08
N GLY A 529 -25.88 -3.71 25.44
CA GLY A 529 -24.61 -3.36 24.85
C GLY A 529 -24.76 -2.46 23.61
N THR A 530 -23.80 -1.55 23.39
CA THR A 530 -23.89 -0.54 22.31
C THR A 530 -23.73 -1.11 20.90
N ALA A 531 -23.31 -2.37 20.74
CA ALA A 531 -23.15 -3.06 19.46
C ALA A 531 -23.96 -4.36 19.35
N THR A 532 -25.03 -4.54 20.08
CA THR A 532 -25.86 -5.76 20.05
C THR A 532 -26.47 -6.06 18.69
N SER A 533 -26.67 -5.05 17.85
CA SER A 533 -27.05 -5.22 16.43
C SER A 533 -26.00 -5.96 15.58
N GLN A 534 -24.77 -6.05 16.07
CA GLN A 534 -23.67 -6.75 15.40
C GLN A 534 -23.47 -8.17 15.89
N LYS A 535 -24.24 -8.60 16.89
CA LYS A 535 -24.26 -10.01 17.29
C LYS A 535 -24.53 -10.88 16.07
N GLY A 536 -23.72 -11.87 15.85
CA GLY A 536 -23.82 -12.78 14.72
C GLY A 536 -23.61 -14.21 15.14
N VAL A 537 -24.52 -15.08 14.70
CA VAL A 537 -24.42 -16.51 14.96
C VAL A 537 -23.12 -17.06 14.40
N GLY A 538 -22.33 -17.73 15.23
CA GLY A 538 -21.07 -18.34 14.84
C GLY A 538 -19.89 -17.38 14.61
N ILE A 539 -19.98 -16.11 15.06
CA ILE A 539 -18.88 -15.14 14.89
C ILE A 539 -18.31 -14.70 16.26
N GLN A 540 -19.18 -14.43 17.23
CA GLN A 540 -18.81 -14.04 18.61
C GLN A 540 -17.72 -12.94 18.69
N MET A 541 -18.01 -11.75 18.18
CA MET A 541 -17.08 -10.62 18.33
C MET A 541 -17.10 -10.04 19.75
N ALA A 542 -15.96 -9.53 20.19
CA ALA A 542 -15.83 -8.61 21.32
C ALA A 542 -15.24 -7.29 20.81
N GLY A 543 -15.71 -6.17 21.35
CA GLY A 543 -15.21 -4.88 20.88
C GLY A 543 -15.96 -3.70 21.45
N LYS A 544 -15.64 -2.52 20.94
CA LYS A 544 -16.19 -1.25 21.40
C LYS A 544 -16.60 -0.36 20.24
N THR A 545 -17.79 0.20 20.32
CA THR A 545 -18.24 1.27 19.42
C THR A 545 -17.61 2.60 19.79
N GLY A 546 -17.31 3.41 18.79
CA GLY A 546 -16.86 4.79 18.95
C GLY A 546 -17.73 5.74 18.12
N THR A 547 -17.79 6.98 18.58
CA THR A 547 -18.33 8.12 17.84
C THR A 547 -17.35 9.27 18.03
N ALA A 548 -16.72 9.71 16.95
CA ALA A 548 -15.80 10.83 16.97
C ALA A 548 -16.53 12.08 16.51
N GLN A 549 -16.59 13.09 17.37
CA GLN A 549 -17.19 14.37 17.03
C GLN A 549 -16.30 15.12 16.05
N VAL A 550 -16.88 15.56 14.92
CA VAL A 550 -16.19 16.39 13.92
C VAL A 550 -16.20 17.86 14.33
N MET A 551 -17.24 18.27 15.04
CA MET A 551 -17.41 19.64 15.51
C MET A 551 -17.81 19.67 16.99
N SER A 552 -17.46 20.75 17.68
CA SER A 552 -18.00 21.05 18.99
C SER A 552 -19.41 21.67 18.85
N PHE A 553 -20.37 21.11 19.60
CA PHE A 553 -21.74 21.61 19.59
C PHE A 553 -21.99 22.60 20.74
N SER A 554 -22.84 23.58 20.49
CA SER A 554 -23.42 24.39 21.56
C SER A 554 -24.31 23.52 22.44
N ALA A 555 -24.51 23.90 23.70
CA ALA A 555 -25.32 23.16 24.65
C ALA A 555 -26.74 22.82 24.15
N HIS A 556 -27.30 23.64 23.23
CA HIS A 556 -28.62 23.43 22.63
C HIS A 556 -28.63 22.29 21.57
N ASN A 557 -27.49 22.00 20.94
CA ASN A 557 -27.39 21.10 19.77
C ASN A 557 -26.79 19.74 20.09
N ILE A 558 -26.32 19.49 21.34
CA ILE A 558 -25.62 18.25 21.74
C ILE A 558 -26.47 16.99 21.53
N PHE A 559 -27.81 17.13 21.66
CA PHE A 559 -28.74 15.99 21.50
C PHE A 559 -29.48 15.94 20.17
N ASN A 560 -29.09 16.82 19.20
CA ASN A 560 -29.64 16.74 17.86
C ASN A 560 -29.20 15.44 17.17
N LYS A 561 -30.12 14.82 16.43
CA LYS A 561 -29.78 13.61 15.67
C LYS A 561 -28.70 13.92 14.65
N CYS A 562 -27.63 13.14 14.65
CA CYS A 562 -26.48 13.31 13.77
C CYS A 562 -26.89 13.22 12.28
N GLU A 563 -27.84 12.35 11.95
CA GLU A 563 -28.35 12.13 10.59
C GLU A 563 -29.02 13.36 9.99
N ASN A 564 -29.54 14.27 10.84
CA ASN A 564 -30.17 15.51 10.39
C ASN A 564 -29.16 16.63 10.07
N GLN A 565 -27.86 16.38 10.29
CA GLN A 565 -26.81 17.35 9.96
C GLN A 565 -26.35 17.19 8.52
N GLU A 566 -25.79 18.26 7.96
CA GLU A 566 -25.07 18.16 6.70
C GLU A 566 -23.98 17.08 6.78
N TYR A 567 -23.76 16.33 5.71
CA TYR A 567 -22.85 15.19 5.67
C TYR A 567 -21.47 15.50 6.28
N LYS A 568 -20.85 16.61 5.90
CA LYS A 568 -19.50 17.03 6.36
C LYS A 568 -19.39 17.31 7.87
N TYR A 569 -20.51 17.53 8.55
CA TYR A 569 -20.56 17.80 10.00
C TYR A 569 -20.99 16.59 10.82
N ARG A 570 -21.39 15.51 10.17
CA ARG A 570 -21.74 14.27 10.85
C ARG A 570 -20.54 13.68 11.54
N HIS A 571 -20.76 13.01 12.66
CA HIS A 571 -19.73 12.32 13.42
C HIS A 571 -19.16 11.14 12.64
N HIS A 572 -17.91 10.80 12.88
CA HIS A 572 -17.36 9.54 12.39
C HIS A 572 -17.83 8.40 13.26
N GLY A 573 -18.25 7.28 12.65
CA GLY A 573 -18.60 6.05 13.32
C GLY A 573 -17.40 5.11 13.37
N LEU A 574 -17.07 4.61 14.57
CA LEU A 574 -15.95 3.69 14.77
C LEU A 574 -16.40 2.38 15.41
N PHE A 575 -15.73 1.31 15.08
CA PHE A 575 -15.77 0.06 15.80
C PHE A 575 -14.36 -0.55 15.83
N ALA A 576 -13.95 -1.02 17.01
CA ALA A 576 -12.71 -1.75 17.14
C ALA A 576 -12.88 -2.89 18.16
N GLY A 577 -12.23 -4.01 17.91
CA GLY A 577 -12.36 -5.20 18.70
C GLY A 577 -11.62 -6.39 18.11
N TYR A 578 -12.04 -7.58 18.45
CA TYR A 578 -11.43 -8.82 18.00
C TYR A 578 -12.48 -9.94 17.85
N ALA A 579 -12.12 -10.97 17.13
CA ALA A 579 -12.94 -12.15 16.90
C ALA A 579 -12.07 -13.43 16.79
N PRO A 580 -12.56 -14.59 17.26
CA PRO A 580 -13.68 -14.74 18.20
C PRO A 580 -13.44 -14.01 19.52
N ALA A 581 -14.49 -13.78 20.31
CA ALA A 581 -14.39 -13.08 21.60
C ALA A 581 -13.55 -13.87 22.62
N ILE A 582 -13.67 -15.19 22.58
CA ILE A 582 -12.89 -16.13 23.38
C ILE A 582 -11.99 -16.88 22.40
N ASN A 583 -10.72 -17.04 22.76
CA ASN A 583 -9.67 -17.52 21.86
C ASN A 583 -9.55 -16.67 20.57
N PRO A 584 -9.30 -15.36 20.71
CA PRO A 584 -9.29 -14.43 19.60
C PRO A 584 -8.20 -14.75 18.58
N LYS A 585 -8.50 -14.56 17.29
CA LYS A 585 -7.58 -14.81 16.17
C LYS A 585 -7.27 -13.58 15.33
N ILE A 586 -8.26 -12.69 15.18
CA ILE A 586 -8.05 -11.41 14.48
C ILE A 586 -8.54 -10.23 15.29
N ALA A 587 -7.83 -9.13 15.22
CA ALA A 587 -8.27 -7.84 15.71
C ALA A 587 -8.69 -6.96 14.54
N LEU A 588 -9.70 -6.13 14.78
CA LEU A 588 -10.40 -5.35 13.76
C LEU A 588 -10.50 -3.88 14.19
N ALA A 589 -10.28 -2.96 13.27
CA ALA A 589 -10.65 -1.56 13.45
C ALA A 589 -11.28 -1.02 12.17
N VAL A 590 -12.40 -0.33 12.33
CA VAL A 590 -13.16 0.27 11.25
C VAL A 590 -13.51 1.70 11.63
N VAL A 591 -13.28 2.61 10.69
CA VAL A 591 -13.72 4.01 10.76
C VAL A 591 -14.57 4.28 9.54
N VAL A 592 -15.78 4.81 9.74
CA VAL A 592 -16.64 5.32 8.67
C VAL A 592 -16.78 6.81 8.88
N GLU A 593 -16.20 7.58 7.97
CA GLU A 593 -16.29 9.03 8.00
C GLU A 593 -17.76 9.47 7.85
N HIS A 594 -18.19 10.42 8.67
CA HIS A 594 -19.53 10.97 8.65
C HIS A 594 -20.68 9.94 8.80
N GLY A 595 -20.35 8.73 9.34
CA GLY A 595 -21.29 7.62 9.52
C GLY A 595 -22.19 7.70 10.76
N CYS A 596 -22.11 8.79 11.52
CA CYS A 596 -22.86 9.09 12.74
C CYS A 596 -22.57 8.13 13.90
N HIS A 597 -22.89 6.86 13.76
CA HIS A 597 -22.83 5.88 14.86
C HIS A 597 -21.94 4.68 14.52
N GLY A 598 -21.08 4.31 15.46
CA GLY A 598 -20.18 3.18 15.28
C GLY A 598 -20.90 1.85 15.07
N SER A 599 -22.01 1.63 15.79
CA SER A 599 -22.80 0.38 15.69
C SER A 599 -23.45 0.20 14.32
N SER A 600 -24.01 1.24 13.71
CA SER A 600 -24.72 1.14 12.43
C SER A 600 -23.82 1.31 11.21
N ALA A 601 -22.75 2.11 11.32
CA ALA A 601 -21.86 2.40 10.18
C ALA A 601 -20.64 1.47 10.13
N ALA A 602 -19.88 1.35 11.22
CA ALA A 602 -18.61 0.62 11.28
C ALA A 602 -18.78 -0.86 11.70
N GLY A 603 -19.72 -1.14 12.59
CA GLY A 603 -19.99 -2.50 13.10
C GLY A 603 -20.26 -3.54 12.00
N PRO A 604 -21.13 -3.27 11.01
CA PRO A 604 -21.39 -4.21 9.91
C PRO A 604 -20.15 -4.56 9.11
N VAL A 605 -19.23 -3.62 8.92
CA VAL A 605 -17.95 -3.85 8.20
C VAL A 605 -17.04 -4.79 9.00
N ALA A 606 -16.90 -4.53 10.32
CA ALA A 606 -16.14 -5.39 11.21
C ALA A 606 -16.71 -6.82 11.24
N LYS A 607 -18.06 -6.94 11.31
CA LYS A 607 -18.75 -8.22 11.25
C LYS A 607 -18.51 -8.97 9.95
N ALA A 608 -18.53 -8.29 8.80
CA ALA A 608 -18.27 -8.90 7.51
C ALA A 608 -16.84 -9.47 7.42
N MET A 609 -15.83 -8.71 7.91
CA MET A 609 -14.45 -9.19 7.98
C MET A 609 -14.30 -10.40 8.91
N ALA A 610 -14.87 -10.32 10.10
CA ALA A 610 -14.81 -11.42 11.07
C ALA A 610 -15.48 -12.69 10.52
N ALA A 611 -16.64 -12.55 9.88
CA ALA A 611 -17.36 -13.66 9.26
C ALA A 611 -16.55 -14.30 8.13
N ALA A 612 -16.00 -13.49 7.20
CA ALA A 612 -15.19 -14.00 6.11
C ALA A 612 -13.97 -14.77 6.61
N PHE A 613 -13.30 -14.27 7.65
CA PHE A 613 -12.14 -14.92 8.24
C PHE A 613 -12.48 -16.20 8.97
N ILE A 614 -13.48 -16.18 9.88
CA ILE A 614 -13.87 -17.36 10.69
C ILE A 614 -14.41 -18.46 9.78
N ASN A 615 -15.29 -18.14 8.85
CA ASN A 615 -15.87 -19.13 7.95
C ASN A 615 -14.81 -19.83 7.09
N LYS A 616 -13.75 -19.11 6.71
CA LYS A 616 -12.69 -19.64 5.86
C LYS A 616 -11.68 -20.49 6.62
N TYR A 617 -11.21 -19.99 7.77
CA TYR A 617 -10.09 -20.60 8.48
C TYR A 617 -10.48 -21.48 9.64
N TYR A 618 -11.71 -21.33 10.16
CA TYR A 618 -12.17 -21.97 11.38
C TYR A 618 -13.60 -22.54 11.27
N PRO A 619 -13.95 -23.29 10.21
CA PRO A 619 -15.33 -23.76 9.98
C PRO A 619 -15.80 -24.71 11.07
N THR A 620 -14.93 -25.55 11.63
CA THR A 620 -15.28 -26.44 12.74
C THR A 620 -15.47 -25.68 14.05
N TYR A 621 -14.61 -24.70 14.32
CA TYR A 621 -14.76 -23.83 15.48
C TYR A 621 -16.03 -22.98 15.39
N GLN A 622 -16.43 -22.57 14.20
CA GLN A 622 -17.69 -21.87 13.95
C GLN A 622 -18.90 -22.66 14.45
N LYS A 623 -18.94 -23.99 14.24
CA LYS A 623 -20.02 -24.85 14.78
C LYS A 623 -20.12 -24.76 16.30
N ARG A 624 -18.97 -24.70 16.99
CA ARG A 624 -18.92 -24.50 18.44
C ARG A 624 -19.41 -23.10 18.83
N LEU A 625 -18.98 -22.06 18.12
CA LEU A 625 -19.46 -20.70 18.36
C LEU A 625 -20.99 -20.59 18.19
N ILE A 626 -21.56 -21.35 17.24
CA ILE A 626 -23.02 -21.45 17.07
C ILE A 626 -23.68 -22.08 18.32
N ALA A 627 -23.11 -23.17 18.83
CA ALA A 627 -23.62 -23.82 20.02
C ALA A 627 -23.55 -22.91 21.25
N GLN A 628 -22.51 -22.10 21.35
CA GLN A 628 -22.30 -21.16 22.47
C GLN A 628 -23.06 -19.82 22.31
N ASP A 629 -23.79 -19.60 21.23
CA ASP A 629 -24.36 -18.27 20.89
C ASP A 629 -25.34 -17.72 21.94
N LYS A 630 -25.98 -18.59 22.70
CA LYS A 630 -26.91 -18.22 23.79
C LYS A 630 -26.26 -18.17 25.17
N MET A 631 -24.99 -18.55 25.30
CA MET A 631 -24.28 -18.61 26.58
C MET A 631 -23.77 -17.20 26.97
N THR A 632 -23.70 -16.98 28.28
CA THR A 632 -23.01 -15.83 28.87
C THR A 632 -21.50 -16.03 28.84
N TYR A 633 -20.72 -14.94 29.00
CA TYR A 633 -19.26 -15.02 29.00
C TYR A 633 -18.70 -16.04 30.01
N PRO A 634 -19.14 -16.08 31.29
CA PRO A 634 -18.69 -17.10 32.24
C PRO A 634 -19.04 -18.51 31.79
N GLN A 635 -20.25 -18.74 31.26
CA GLN A 635 -20.67 -20.06 30.77
C GLN A 635 -19.79 -20.55 29.61
N ILE A 636 -19.40 -19.64 28.70
CA ILE A 636 -18.49 -20.00 27.59
C ILE A 636 -17.10 -20.35 28.13
N ILE A 637 -16.58 -19.60 29.10
CA ILE A 637 -15.30 -19.92 29.76
C ILE A 637 -15.34 -21.30 30.39
N ASP A 638 -16.40 -21.63 31.12
CA ASP A 638 -16.58 -22.94 31.75
C ASP A 638 -16.76 -24.04 30.72
N ASP A 639 -17.54 -23.83 29.66
CA ASP A 639 -17.65 -24.79 28.56
C ASP A 639 -16.31 -25.06 27.87
N ASN A 640 -15.52 -24.02 27.62
CA ASN A 640 -14.20 -24.17 27.02
C ASN A 640 -13.19 -24.85 27.95
N ARG A 641 -13.34 -24.74 29.26
CA ARG A 641 -12.52 -25.45 30.24
C ARG A 641 -12.89 -26.94 30.31
N LEU A 642 -14.19 -27.26 30.27
CA LEU A 642 -14.69 -28.63 30.31
C LEU A 642 -14.53 -29.36 28.99
N ASN A 643 -14.67 -28.63 27.89
CA ASN A 643 -14.54 -29.13 26.52
C ASN A 643 -13.45 -28.30 25.81
N PRO A 644 -12.17 -28.51 26.12
CA PRO A 644 -11.11 -27.72 25.51
C PRO A 644 -11.12 -27.88 24.00
N ASP A 645 -10.95 -26.76 23.31
CA ASP A 645 -10.84 -26.76 21.86
C ASP A 645 -9.61 -27.60 21.46
N PRO A 646 -9.74 -28.55 20.55
CA PRO A 646 -8.60 -29.33 20.06
C PRO A 646 -7.43 -28.43 19.56
N MET A 647 -7.73 -27.21 19.11
CA MET A 647 -6.72 -26.22 18.72
C MET A 647 -5.87 -25.66 19.89
N ILE A 648 -6.30 -25.85 21.15
CA ILE A 648 -5.60 -25.35 22.36
C ILE A 648 -4.77 -26.46 23.00
N MET A 649 -5.09 -27.74 22.77
CA MET A 649 -4.56 -28.89 23.53
C MET A 649 -3.11 -29.27 23.21
N GLU A 650 -2.55 -28.91 22.07
CA GLU A 650 -1.17 -29.26 21.74
C GLU A 650 -0.30 -28.01 21.69
N LYS A 651 0.59 -27.85 22.66
CA LYS A 651 1.63 -26.83 22.66
C LYS A 651 2.54 -27.05 21.45
N GLY A 652 2.34 -26.24 20.40
CA GLY A 652 3.23 -26.19 19.22
C GLY A 652 2.64 -26.69 17.92
N GLU A 653 1.45 -27.28 17.91
CA GLU A 653 0.78 -27.68 16.67
C GLU A 653 -0.57 -26.98 16.58
N VAL A 654 -0.77 -26.18 15.55
CA VAL A 654 -2.10 -25.66 15.20
C VAL A 654 -2.76 -26.69 14.31
N ASN A 655 -3.76 -27.37 14.83
CA ASN A 655 -4.51 -28.36 14.08
C ASN A 655 -5.60 -27.69 13.24
N TYR A 656 -5.52 -27.79 11.94
CA TYR A 656 -6.57 -27.37 11.01
C TYR A 656 -7.46 -28.56 10.65
N TYR A 657 -8.75 -28.30 10.56
CA TYR A 657 -9.73 -29.25 10.07
C TYR A 657 -10.17 -28.81 8.67
N ASN A 658 -10.27 -29.74 7.71
CA ASN A 658 -10.85 -29.45 6.40
C ASN A 658 -12.37 -29.28 6.50
N ASP A 659 -13.02 -28.95 5.38
CA ASP A 659 -14.46 -28.73 5.31
C ASP A 659 -15.29 -29.97 5.69
N GLU A 660 -14.69 -31.16 5.74
CA GLU A 660 -15.28 -32.43 6.14
C GLU A 660 -15.07 -32.75 7.62
N GLY A 661 -14.38 -31.86 8.37
CA GLY A 661 -14.11 -32.06 9.79
C GLY A 661 -12.95 -33.02 10.09
N VAL A 662 -12.11 -33.32 9.10
CA VAL A 662 -10.92 -34.15 9.23
C VAL A 662 -9.74 -33.29 9.68
N LEU A 663 -9.01 -33.72 10.70
CA LEU A 663 -7.81 -33.05 11.21
C LEU A 663 -6.72 -33.01 10.14
N VAL A 664 -6.39 -31.82 9.63
CA VAL A 664 -5.28 -31.61 8.71
C VAL A 664 -4.12 -31.00 9.48
N LYS A 665 -3.00 -31.68 9.61
CA LYS A 665 -1.78 -31.11 10.20
C LYS A 665 -1.35 -29.85 9.47
N ASN A 666 -0.94 -28.85 10.24
CA ASN A 666 -0.68 -27.51 9.75
C ASN A 666 0.54 -27.45 8.81
N PHE A 667 0.31 -27.10 7.56
CA PHE A 667 1.37 -26.88 6.55
C PHE A 667 2.26 -25.65 6.84
N PHE A 668 1.88 -24.76 7.72
CA PHE A 668 2.53 -23.48 7.91
C PHE A 668 3.62 -23.47 9.00
N LEU A 669 3.68 -24.49 9.83
CA LEU A 669 4.67 -24.55 10.93
C LEU A 669 5.71 -25.66 10.78
N ASP A 670 5.48 -26.67 9.96
CA ASP A 670 6.46 -27.73 9.73
C ASP A 670 7.10 -27.61 8.34
N LYS A 671 8.34 -27.14 8.31
CA LYS A 671 9.16 -27.11 7.08
C LYS A 671 9.47 -28.51 6.53
N ASN A 672 9.20 -29.56 7.30
CA ASN A 672 9.47 -30.96 6.98
C ASN A 672 8.20 -31.80 6.77
N ALA A 673 7.01 -31.22 6.87
CA ALA A 673 5.79 -31.91 6.51
C ALA A 673 5.77 -32.12 4.99
N GLN A 674 6.30 -33.22 4.54
CA GLN A 674 5.96 -33.79 3.23
C GLN A 674 4.44 -33.89 3.18
N ALA A 675 3.86 -33.43 2.06
CA ALA A 675 2.45 -33.60 1.77
C ALA A 675 2.08 -35.07 2.05
N VAL A 676 1.43 -35.31 3.18
CA VAL A 676 0.81 -36.61 3.41
C VAL A 676 -0.37 -36.60 2.46
N ASN A 677 -0.18 -37.28 1.34
CA ASN A 677 -1.26 -37.64 0.44
C ASN A 677 -2.35 -38.25 1.32
N ALA A 678 -3.46 -37.57 1.45
CA ALA A 678 -4.71 -38.18 1.82
C ALA A 678 -5.13 -39.07 0.64
N GLY A 679 -4.52 -40.22 0.57
CA GLY A 679 -4.74 -41.22 -0.42
C GLY A 679 -4.71 -42.59 0.24
N GLY A 680 -5.88 -43.12 0.50
CA GLY A 680 -6.12 -44.54 0.51
C GLY A 680 -5.89 -45.28 1.86
N GLU A 681 -6.86 -45.58 2.48
CA GLU A 681 -7.57 -46.84 2.67
C GLU A 681 -8.67 -46.67 3.69
#